data_0f7d2f597e7e35f0e72ac8ad5367b1a8
#
_entry.id   0f7d2f597e7e35f0e72ac8ad5367b1a8
#
_cell.length_a   1.000
_cell.length_b   1.000
_cell.length_c   1.000
_cell.angle_alpha   90.00
_cell.angle_beta   90.00
_cell.angle_gamma   90.00
#
_symmetry.space_group_name_H-M   'P 1'
#
loop_
_entity.id
_entity.type
_entity.pdbx_description
1 polymer ?
#
loop_
_entity_poly.entity_id
_entity_poly.type
_entity_poly.pdbx_seq_one_letter_code
_entity_poly.pdbx_strand_id
1 'polypeptide(L)'
;RQVLIENILLPRALAFVPNGIIWADHVKLYFSELSENNGKFTVINTEVVDATYAKGGNVEHKPNGLLYSLDNWYYNAKSKARYRPIPLDQKTPDGTYEIYRNKHWKMLKAETEFRGQWGITQDDYGRHYFLGNSSPLHTTSFIPNVVNRLPQHKFSADLIQQKLGTAEVFPIRVTPGLNRGYNKGMYNEDFKLKYHTAACGPLIYRGDQFPEQDYGIGLMQEPAGNLVKAIKLSEINGIVKGEALFDQEELLASTDERFRPVSAINSPDGTITVIDFYHGILQHRVFLTSYLAEQIKSRDLERNKHIGRLYRLKHKSSEVKKVDYLNNLSAPQLVPYLAHSNGWHRDMAQQLIVMKQNKSVINALKTMAISHSDHLARIKALWTLEGLNTHDLDLLKKAVQVQQTPELTNVFTQAFINKVKRSVYRLSEHLITSPQLTQWIEGEAKTANAETANALILAAGTHKVFKAITSLTNTFGVTDFTIASIGQNHKSFIAEQNKRLNPTSQKSIQAVFNNIENQVTENKMNKKLLASFNRGKELFEGKAGCFGCHGADGEGSSMVPPLNKSTWVTQSPERLSAILLRGLYGPVTVRGTLYKSPMTMPGLAESSEITDAELADIASYIRNAWQNKSSAISEDMIKAIRKNTENQHTPFTVDTLKQAGFK
;
A
#
# COMPACT_ATOMS: atom_id res chain seq x y z
N ARG A 1 -15.17 17.87 22.48
CA ARG A 1 -13.78 17.50 22.20
C ARG A 1 -13.18 16.90 23.48
N GLN A 2 -12.59 15.72 23.37
CA GLN A 2 -11.94 15.02 24.47
C GLN A 2 -10.54 14.57 24.03
N VAL A 3 -9.54 14.75 24.89
CA VAL A 3 -8.19 14.19 24.71
C VAL A 3 -8.15 12.85 25.47
N LEU A 4 -7.78 11.78 24.77
CA LEU A 4 -7.67 10.43 25.36
C LEU A 4 -6.25 10.12 25.79
N ILE A 5 -5.27 10.49 24.98
CA ILE A 5 -3.85 10.21 25.21
C ILE A 5 -3.06 11.44 24.83
N GLU A 6 -2.12 11.84 25.68
CA GLU A 6 -1.26 13.00 25.51
C GLU A 6 0.22 12.61 25.31
N ASN A 7 1.01 13.55 24.84
CA ASN A 7 2.48 13.43 24.72
C ASN A 7 2.95 12.27 23.82
N ILE A 8 2.16 11.93 22.80
CA ILE A 8 2.57 10.91 21.82
C ILE A 8 3.60 11.53 20.87
N LEU A 9 4.80 10.95 20.83
CA LEU A 9 5.82 11.37 19.88
C LEU A 9 5.52 10.79 18.50
N LEU A 10 5.27 11.66 17.51
CA LEU A 10 4.99 11.33 16.10
C LEU A 10 3.90 10.25 15.94
N PRO A 11 2.65 10.53 16.32
CA PRO A 11 1.54 9.60 16.10
C PRO A 11 1.40 9.28 14.61
N ARG A 12 1.31 7.98 14.26
CA ARG A 12 1.37 7.51 12.87
C ARG A 12 0.15 6.76 12.40
N ALA A 13 -0.56 6.16 13.32
CA ALA A 13 -1.66 5.28 13.00
C ALA A 13 -2.64 5.22 14.16
N LEU A 14 -3.92 5.08 13.83
CA LEU A 14 -5.02 4.92 14.79
C LEU A 14 -6.11 4.08 14.14
N ALA A 15 -6.61 3.08 14.86
CA ALA A 15 -7.80 2.33 14.44
C ALA A 15 -8.58 1.83 15.66
N PHE A 16 -9.89 1.60 15.47
CA PHE A 16 -10.73 0.93 16.47
C PHE A 16 -10.50 -0.57 16.44
N VAL A 17 -10.51 -1.21 17.61
CA VAL A 17 -10.49 -2.66 17.82
C VAL A 17 -11.48 -3.02 18.89
N PRO A 18 -11.82 -4.31 19.13
CA PRO A 18 -12.70 -4.67 20.24
C PRO A 18 -12.23 -4.07 21.57
N ASN A 19 -13.15 -3.40 22.27
CA ASN A 19 -12.95 -2.76 23.57
C ASN A 19 -11.92 -1.60 23.63
N GLY A 20 -11.53 -1.03 22.49
CA GLY A 20 -10.60 0.08 22.53
C GLY A 20 -10.06 0.52 21.17
N ILE A 21 -8.84 1.02 21.23
CA ILE A 21 -8.10 1.53 20.06
C ILE A 21 -6.70 0.92 19.99
N ILE A 22 -6.23 0.68 18.78
CA ILE A 22 -4.80 0.51 18.51
C ILE A 22 -4.25 1.79 17.90
N TRP A 23 -3.07 2.17 18.33
CA TRP A 23 -2.40 3.39 17.87
C TRP A 23 -0.89 3.21 17.89
N ALA A 24 -0.17 3.97 17.05
CA ALA A 24 1.27 3.87 16.94
C ALA A 24 1.95 5.21 17.20
N ASP A 25 3.04 5.15 17.96
CA ASP A 25 4.04 6.21 18.04
C ASP A 25 5.11 6.05 16.96
N HIS A 26 6.29 6.62 17.17
CA HIS A 26 7.42 6.56 16.24
C HIS A 26 8.12 5.19 16.19
N VAL A 27 7.80 4.24 17.10
CA VAL A 27 8.45 2.91 17.20
C VAL A 27 7.46 1.77 17.35
N LYS A 28 6.44 1.89 18.20
CA LYS A 28 5.62 0.80 18.67
C LYS A 28 4.16 0.95 18.26
N LEU A 29 3.48 -0.19 18.21
CA LEU A 29 2.01 -0.27 18.15
C LEU A 29 1.49 -0.61 19.54
N TYR A 30 0.51 0.13 20.00
CA TYR A 30 -0.12 -0.02 21.31
C TYR A 30 -1.59 -0.37 21.17
N PHE A 31 -2.15 -0.99 22.19
CA PHE A 31 -3.57 -1.11 22.45
C PHE A 31 -3.91 -0.31 23.70
N SER A 32 -4.93 0.52 23.62
CA SER A 32 -5.52 1.20 24.79
C SER A 32 -6.97 0.72 24.96
N GLU A 33 -7.23 0.06 26.10
CA GLU A 33 -8.58 -0.33 26.49
C GLU A 33 -9.36 0.92 26.89
N LEU A 34 -10.58 1.07 26.36
CA LEU A 34 -11.45 2.21 26.62
C LEU A 34 -12.66 1.82 27.43
N SER A 35 -13.02 2.65 28.41
CA SER A 35 -14.32 2.67 29.06
C SER A 35 -15.13 3.86 28.60
N GLU A 36 -16.42 3.68 28.39
CA GLU A 36 -17.35 4.76 28.08
C GLU A 36 -18.32 4.98 29.22
N ASN A 37 -18.48 6.23 29.65
CA ASN A 37 -19.49 6.64 30.60
C ASN A 37 -20.12 7.96 30.15
N ASN A 38 -21.43 7.93 29.84
CA ASN A 38 -22.19 9.11 29.38
C ASN A 38 -21.54 9.86 28.18
N GLY A 39 -21.07 9.11 27.17
CA GLY A 39 -20.40 9.66 25.99
C GLY A 39 -18.97 10.16 26.23
N LYS A 40 -18.43 9.97 27.42
CA LYS A 40 -17.01 10.24 27.73
C LYS A 40 -16.20 8.94 27.76
N PHE A 41 -15.12 8.94 27.03
CA PHE A 41 -14.19 7.83 26.97
C PHE A 41 -13.03 8.04 27.94
N THR A 42 -12.59 6.97 28.59
CA THR A 42 -11.43 6.96 29.49
C THR A 42 -10.53 5.79 29.10
N VAL A 43 -9.24 6.02 29.00
CA VAL A 43 -8.25 4.96 28.85
C VAL A 43 -8.09 4.25 30.22
N ILE A 44 -8.37 2.93 30.23
CA ILE A 44 -8.22 2.09 31.43
C ILE A 44 -6.78 1.60 31.54
N ASN A 45 -6.25 1.09 30.43
CA ASN A 45 -4.94 0.48 30.35
C ASN A 45 -4.34 0.68 28.95
N THR A 46 -3.00 0.68 28.85
CA THR A 46 -2.27 0.73 27.59
C THR A 46 -1.18 -0.32 27.57
N GLU A 47 -1.18 -1.17 26.55
CA GLU A 47 -0.24 -2.27 26.39
C GLU A 47 0.44 -2.23 25.01
N VAL A 48 1.65 -2.77 24.91
CA VAL A 48 2.38 -2.88 23.66
C VAL A 48 1.87 -4.09 22.87
N VAL A 49 1.39 -3.86 21.65
CA VAL A 49 0.95 -4.91 20.71
C VAL A 49 2.10 -5.39 19.84
N ASP A 50 2.87 -4.46 19.27
CA ASP A 50 4.04 -4.78 18.45
C ASP A 50 5.18 -3.80 18.76
N ALA A 51 6.19 -4.29 19.48
CA ALA A 51 7.36 -3.49 19.85
C ALA A 51 8.26 -3.13 18.65
N THR A 52 8.04 -3.79 17.51
CA THR A 52 8.86 -3.64 16.30
C THR A 52 8.12 -2.92 15.16
N TYR A 53 6.88 -2.46 15.38
CA TYR A 53 5.99 -1.91 14.37
C TYR A 53 6.67 -0.88 13.45
N ALA A 54 7.32 0.12 14.03
CA ALA A 54 8.02 1.19 13.33
C ALA A 54 9.49 1.28 13.73
N LYS A 55 10.11 0.16 14.19
CA LYS A 55 11.51 0.10 14.57
C LYS A 55 12.42 0.32 13.36
N GLY A 56 13.43 1.15 13.51
CA GLY A 56 14.38 1.48 12.42
C GLY A 56 13.82 2.49 11.41
N GLY A 57 14.61 2.80 10.39
CA GLY A 57 14.28 3.79 9.37
C GLY A 57 14.20 5.23 9.88
N ASN A 58 14.12 6.19 8.97
CA ASN A 58 13.89 7.57 9.34
C ASN A 58 12.39 7.88 9.48
N VAL A 59 12.06 9.03 10.07
CA VAL A 59 10.68 9.40 10.39
C VAL A 59 9.75 9.52 9.20
N GLU A 60 10.26 9.77 7.99
CA GLU A 60 9.46 9.88 6.76
C GLU A 60 9.17 8.52 6.12
N HIS A 61 9.83 7.44 6.55
CA HIS A 61 9.79 6.14 5.91
C HIS A 61 9.34 5.00 6.84
N LYS A 62 8.37 5.24 7.70
CA LYS A 62 7.84 4.26 8.66
C LYS A 62 6.40 3.87 8.37
N PRO A 63 5.92 2.70 8.84
CA PRO A 63 4.52 2.29 8.76
C PRO A 63 3.56 3.36 9.27
N ASN A 64 2.43 3.52 8.60
CA ASN A 64 1.39 4.46 8.97
C ASN A 64 0.02 4.03 8.42
N GLY A 65 -1.05 4.59 8.97
CA GLY A 65 -2.42 4.37 8.51
C GLY A 65 -3.24 3.48 9.43
N LEU A 66 -3.20 2.16 9.29
CA LEU A 66 -4.12 1.16 9.91
C LEU A 66 -5.53 1.21 9.31
N LEU A 67 -5.61 1.04 7.99
CA LEU A 67 -6.88 0.88 7.29
C LEU A 67 -7.52 -0.48 7.64
N TYR A 68 -8.72 -0.48 8.24
CA TYR A 68 -9.56 -1.68 8.30
C TYR A 68 -10.15 -1.96 6.91
N SER A 69 -9.77 -3.08 6.33
CA SER A 69 -10.11 -3.42 4.96
C SER A 69 -11.29 -4.39 4.87
N LEU A 70 -11.86 -4.52 3.67
CA LEU A 70 -12.99 -5.38 3.37
C LEU A 70 -12.79 -6.82 3.88
N ASP A 71 -11.56 -7.35 3.84
CA ASP A 71 -11.17 -8.70 4.27
C ASP A 71 -10.93 -8.84 5.80
N ASN A 72 -11.37 -7.87 6.59
CA ASN A 72 -11.29 -7.85 8.06
C ASN A 72 -9.84 -7.76 8.62
N TRP A 73 -8.88 -7.29 7.82
CA TRP A 73 -7.51 -7.03 8.23
C TRP A 73 -7.22 -5.52 8.28
N TYR A 74 -6.26 -5.14 9.15
CA TYR A 74 -5.70 -3.78 9.18
C TYR A 74 -4.43 -3.73 8.35
N TYR A 75 -4.37 -2.78 7.44
CA TYR A 75 -3.26 -2.56 6.53
C TYR A 75 -2.58 -1.22 6.76
N ASN A 76 -1.30 -1.17 6.45
CA ASN A 76 -0.51 0.04 6.54
C ASN A 76 0.06 0.44 5.19
N ALA A 77 0.25 1.74 4.99
CA ALA A 77 1.22 2.24 4.03
C ALA A 77 2.64 2.02 4.59
N LYS A 78 3.64 1.96 3.71
CA LYS A 78 5.07 1.78 4.03
C LYS A 78 5.37 0.55 4.89
N SER A 79 4.63 -0.53 4.70
CA SER A 79 4.75 -1.76 5.48
C SER A 79 4.39 -2.99 4.67
N LYS A 80 5.01 -4.12 5.00
CA LYS A 80 4.63 -5.47 4.55
C LYS A 80 3.83 -6.23 5.62
N ALA A 81 3.44 -5.58 6.72
CA ALA A 81 2.68 -6.21 7.79
C ALA A 81 1.21 -5.83 7.75
N ARG A 82 0.36 -6.80 8.04
CA ARG A 82 -1.07 -6.63 8.30
C ARG A 82 -1.43 -7.26 9.63
N TYR A 83 -2.50 -6.77 10.25
CA TYR A 83 -2.92 -7.13 11.61
C TYR A 83 -4.39 -7.50 11.63
N ARG A 84 -4.79 -8.47 12.46
CA ARG A 84 -6.19 -8.85 12.66
C ARG A 84 -6.45 -9.30 14.09
N PRO A 85 -7.33 -8.62 14.83
CA PRO A 85 -7.82 -9.14 16.10
C PRO A 85 -8.84 -10.27 15.84
N ILE A 86 -8.69 -11.38 16.57
CA ILE A 86 -9.65 -12.49 16.49
C ILE A 86 -10.01 -12.97 17.91
N PRO A 87 -11.16 -13.66 18.10
CA PRO A 87 -11.52 -14.30 19.37
C PRO A 87 -10.44 -15.25 19.88
N LEU A 88 -10.33 -15.38 21.21
CA LEU A 88 -9.30 -16.21 21.84
C LEU A 88 -9.39 -17.69 21.46
N ASP A 89 -10.61 -18.20 21.28
CA ASP A 89 -10.92 -19.58 20.91
C ASP A 89 -10.78 -19.87 19.40
N GLN A 90 -10.71 -18.85 18.59
CA GLN A 90 -10.55 -19.04 17.14
C GLN A 90 -9.14 -19.56 16.81
N LYS A 91 -9.06 -20.60 15.98
CA LYS A 91 -7.79 -21.14 15.49
C LYS A 91 -7.00 -20.07 14.70
N THR A 92 -5.70 -20.01 14.95
CA THR A 92 -4.78 -19.17 14.17
C THR A 92 -4.61 -19.75 12.75
N PRO A 93 -4.97 -19.00 11.68
CA PRO A 93 -4.82 -19.49 10.31
C PRO A 93 -3.36 -19.70 9.91
N ASP A 94 -3.11 -20.63 9.00
CA ASP A 94 -1.77 -20.85 8.44
C ASP A 94 -1.21 -19.58 7.80
N GLY A 95 0.11 -19.38 7.92
CA GLY A 95 0.78 -18.17 7.42
C GLY A 95 0.56 -16.92 8.28
N THR A 96 -0.06 -17.07 9.46
CA THR A 96 -0.25 -16.00 10.44
C THR A 96 0.37 -16.39 11.78
N TYR A 97 0.69 -15.42 12.62
CA TYR A 97 1.21 -15.68 13.96
C TYR A 97 0.64 -14.68 14.97
N GLU A 98 0.41 -15.16 16.18
CA GLU A 98 -0.06 -14.36 17.29
C GLU A 98 1.09 -13.52 17.84
N ILE A 99 0.87 -12.20 18.00
CA ILE A 99 1.87 -11.26 18.53
C ILE A 99 1.46 -10.61 19.83
N TYR A 100 0.17 -10.67 20.17
CA TYR A 100 -0.38 -10.06 21.38
C TYR A 100 -1.67 -10.78 21.78
N ARG A 101 -1.94 -10.80 23.05
CA ARG A 101 -3.15 -11.38 23.65
C ARG A 101 -3.55 -10.58 24.88
N ASN A 102 -4.85 -10.30 25.00
CA ASN A 102 -5.46 -9.78 26.22
C ASN A 102 -6.59 -10.72 26.70
N LYS A 103 -7.38 -10.28 27.66
CA LYS A 103 -8.49 -11.06 28.24
C LYS A 103 -9.68 -11.31 27.29
N HIS A 104 -9.75 -10.61 26.14
CA HIS A 104 -10.90 -10.61 25.25
C HIS A 104 -10.60 -11.17 23.86
N TRP A 105 -9.41 -10.87 23.30
CA TRP A 105 -9.02 -11.21 21.94
C TRP A 105 -7.49 -11.36 21.81
N LYS A 106 -7.07 -11.90 20.68
CA LYS A 106 -5.64 -11.99 20.32
C LYS A 106 -5.39 -11.33 18.98
N MET A 107 -4.20 -10.69 18.84
CA MET A 107 -3.79 -10.03 17.59
C MET A 107 -2.93 -10.95 16.76
N LEU A 108 -3.37 -11.19 15.55
CA LEU A 108 -2.59 -11.86 14.51
C LEU A 108 -1.80 -10.84 13.70
N LYS A 109 -0.61 -11.24 13.27
CA LYS A 109 0.21 -10.54 12.27
C LYS A 109 0.52 -11.48 11.12
N ALA A 110 0.53 -10.94 9.90
CA ALA A 110 0.91 -11.67 8.69
C ALA A 110 1.62 -10.73 7.71
N GLU A 111 2.29 -11.31 6.72
CA GLU A 111 2.86 -10.53 5.62
C GLU A 111 1.81 -10.15 4.58
N THR A 112 2.09 -9.07 3.87
CA THR A 112 1.30 -8.55 2.75
C THR A 112 2.20 -7.79 1.79
N GLU A 113 1.66 -7.39 0.63
CA GLU A 113 2.33 -6.54 -0.33
C GLU A 113 2.68 -5.18 0.29
N PHE A 114 3.84 -4.65 -0.13
CA PHE A 114 4.26 -3.29 0.23
C PHE A 114 3.42 -2.25 -0.53
N ARG A 115 3.01 -1.18 0.15
CA ARG A 115 2.18 -0.12 -0.44
C ARG A 115 2.66 1.26 -0.04
N GLY A 116 2.90 2.08 -1.04
CA GLY A 116 3.07 3.51 -0.96
C GLY A 116 4.01 4.06 0.11
N GLN A 117 3.74 5.30 0.53
CA GLN A 117 4.52 5.97 1.55
C GLN A 117 3.66 6.57 2.67
N TRP A 118 2.71 7.44 2.36
CA TRP A 118 1.87 8.10 3.35
C TRP A 118 0.39 7.90 3.02
N GLY A 119 -0.30 7.20 3.91
CA GLY A 119 -1.73 6.92 3.79
C GLY A 119 -2.06 5.78 2.83
N ILE A 120 -3.18 5.16 3.10
CA ILE A 120 -3.77 4.07 2.34
C ILE A 120 -5.28 4.16 2.44
N THR A 121 -5.98 3.86 1.38
CA THR A 121 -7.44 3.79 1.32
C THR A 121 -7.90 2.61 0.49
N GLN A 122 -9.20 2.37 0.42
CA GLN A 122 -9.78 1.28 -0.36
C GLN A 122 -11.05 1.73 -1.10
N ASP A 123 -11.40 0.99 -2.17
CA ASP A 123 -12.72 1.04 -2.77
C ASP A 123 -13.70 0.05 -2.11
N ASP A 124 -14.91 -0.02 -2.63
CA ASP A 124 -15.95 -0.93 -2.12
C ASP A 124 -15.67 -2.42 -2.40
N TYR A 125 -14.69 -2.71 -3.23
CA TYR A 125 -14.30 -4.06 -3.65
C TYR A 125 -13.04 -4.57 -2.97
N GLY A 126 -12.48 -3.80 -2.00
CA GLY A 126 -11.30 -4.16 -1.22
C GLY A 126 -9.97 -3.99 -1.96
N ARG A 127 -9.93 -3.26 -3.09
CA ARG A 127 -8.69 -2.86 -3.73
C ARG A 127 -8.09 -1.70 -2.95
N HIS A 128 -6.77 -1.74 -2.73
CA HIS A 128 -6.07 -0.69 -2.02
C HIS A 128 -5.54 0.39 -2.96
N TYR A 129 -5.64 1.63 -2.51
CA TYR A 129 -5.11 2.81 -3.20
C TYR A 129 -4.09 3.50 -2.30
N PHE A 130 -2.97 3.93 -2.88
CA PHE A 130 -1.83 4.48 -2.16
C PHE A 130 -1.02 5.41 -3.04
N LEU A 131 -0.06 6.12 -2.44
CA LEU A 131 0.75 7.15 -3.09
C LEU A 131 2.24 6.95 -2.80
N GLY A 132 3.07 7.30 -3.78
CA GLY A 132 4.46 7.71 -3.54
C GLY A 132 4.55 9.23 -3.56
N ASN A 133 5.62 9.83 -3.04
CA ASN A 133 5.74 11.29 -2.95
C ASN A 133 5.55 12.03 -4.27
N SER A 134 6.07 11.47 -5.37
CA SER A 134 6.16 12.14 -6.67
C SER A 134 5.43 11.37 -7.76
N SER A 135 4.47 10.55 -7.40
CA SER A 135 3.72 9.71 -8.33
C SER A 135 2.22 10.01 -8.29
N PRO A 136 1.50 9.71 -9.37
CA PRO A 136 0.03 9.75 -9.33
C PRO A 136 -0.52 8.70 -8.37
N LEU A 137 -1.84 8.65 -8.24
CA LEU A 137 -2.53 7.62 -7.47
C LEU A 137 -2.17 6.23 -8.00
N HIS A 138 -1.92 5.29 -7.10
CA HIS A 138 -1.68 3.89 -7.43
C HIS A 138 -2.78 3.01 -6.88
N THR A 139 -3.02 1.87 -7.56
CA THR A 139 -3.88 0.81 -7.04
C THR A 139 -3.26 -0.56 -7.28
N THR A 140 -3.72 -1.55 -6.52
CA THR A 140 -3.57 -2.97 -6.85
C THR A 140 -4.83 -3.45 -7.58
N SER A 141 -4.68 -4.34 -8.57
CA SER A 141 -5.83 -4.84 -9.35
C SER A 141 -6.66 -5.90 -8.61
N PHE A 142 -6.38 -6.17 -7.34
CA PHE A 142 -6.91 -7.32 -6.60
C PHE A 142 -7.13 -7.02 -5.11
N ILE A 143 -7.94 -7.85 -4.46
CA ILE A 143 -7.98 -7.94 -2.99
C ILE A 143 -6.63 -8.48 -2.51
N PRO A 144 -6.02 -7.93 -1.45
CA PRO A 144 -4.66 -8.23 -1.01
C PRO A 144 -4.27 -9.71 -0.88
N ASN A 145 -2.95 -9.96 -0.77
CA ASN A 145 -2.29 -11.25 -0.52
C ASN A 145 -2.18 -12.16 -1.76
N VAL A 146 -1.63 -11.60 -2.82
CA VAL A 146 -1.28 -12.32 -4.05
C VAL A 146 0.23 -12.49 -4.19
N VAL A 147 0.99 -11.40 -4.01
CA VAL A 147 2.44 -11.35 -4.24
C VAL A 147 3.20 -12.28 -3.30
N ASN A 148 2.75 -12.41 -2.06
CA ASN A 148 3.39 -13.26 -1.05
C ASN A 148 3.26 -14.77 -1.32
N ARG A 149 2.43 -15.18 -2.29
CA ARG A 149 2.35 -16.60 -2.70
C ARG A 149 3.62 -17.10 -3.40
N LEU A 150 4.34 -16.16 -4.05
CA LEU A 150 5.61 -16.45 -4.71
C LEU A 150 6.54 -15.23 -4.62
N PRO A 151 7.15 -14.95 -3.46
CA PRO A 151 7.96 -13.75 -3.24
C PRO A 151 9.16 -13.60 -4.17
N GLN A 152 9.64 -14.72 -4.76
CA GLN A 152 10.77 -14.74 -5.70
C GLN A 152 10.37 -14.30 -7.12
N HIS A 153 9.07 -14.25 -7.42
CA HIS A 153 8.59 -13.79 -8.72
C HIS A 153 8.53 -12.27 -8.78
N LYS A 154 9.03 -11.71 -9.86
CA LYS A 154 8.88 -10.28 -10.16
C LYS A 154 7.53 -10.06 -10.83
N PHE A 155 6.55 -9.66 -10.04
CA PHE A 155 5.23 -9.31 -10.54
C PHE A 155 5.28 -8.03 -11.39
N SER A 156 4.37 -7.90 -12.35
CA SER A 156 4.27 -6.71 -13.20
C SER A 156 3.93 -5.47 -12.37
N ALA A 157 4.50 -4.33 -12.74
CA ALA A 157 4.21 -3.07 -12.07
C ALA A 157 2.71 -2.70 -12.18
N ASP A 158 2.10 -3.01 -13.33
CA ASP A 158 0.67 -2.75 -13.55
C ASP A 158 -0.24 -3.58 -12.64
N LEU A 159 0.24 -4.69 -12.11
CA LEU A 159 -0.52 -5.48 -11.15
C LEU A 159 -0.46 -4.90 -9.72
N ILE A 160 0.75 -4.53 -9.29
CA ILE A 160 1.03 -4.19 -7.87
C ILE A 160 1.07 -2.70 -7.59
N GLN A 161 1.27 -1.87 -8.62
CA GLN A 161 1.40 -0.41 -8.51
C GLN A 161 0.85 0.27 -9.78
N GLN A 162 -0.35 -0.13 -10.22
CA GLN A 162 -0.97 0.46 -11.39
C GLN A 162 -1.16 1.97 -11.18
N LYS A 163 -0.59 2.78 -12.07
CA LYS A 163 -0.70 4.24 -12.02
C LYS A 163 -2.04 4.70 -12.56
N LEU A 164 -2.67 5.65 -11.86
CA LEU A 164 -3.97 6.23 -12.19
C LEU A 164 -3.83 7.75 -12.35
N GLY A 165 -4.09 8.25 -13.55
CA GLY A 165 -3.94 9.67 -13.87
C GLY A 165 -2.48 10.11 -14.06
N THR A 166 -2.24 11.40 -13.93
CA THR A 166 -0.93 12.06 -14.12
C THR A 166 -0.42 12.63 -12.81
N ALA A 167 0.91 12.82 -12.72
CA ALA A 167 1.55 13.47 -11.59
C ALA A 167 1.50 15.01 -11.65
N GLU A 168 0.99 15.59 -12.73
CA GLU A 168 0.89 17.02 -12.94
C GLU A 168 -0.10 17.66 -11.97
N VAL A 169 0.23 18.86 -11.45
CA VAL A 169 -0.59 19.61 -10.48
C VAL A 169 -0.68 21.08 -10.86
N PHE A 170 -1.76 21.74 -10.43
CA PHE A 170 -2.09 23.11 -10.81
C PHE A 170 -2.30 24.02 -9.59
N PRO A 171 -1.22 24.40 -8.85
CA PRO A 171 -1.33 25.35 -7.74
C PRO A 171 -1.81 26.71 -8.19
N ILE A 172 -2.65 27.35 -7.37
CA ILE A 172 -3.16 28.71 -7.64
C ILE A 172 -2.23 29.84 -7.17
N ARG A 173 -1.09 29.49 -6.57
CA ARG A 173 -0.05 30.41 -6.08
C ARG A 173 1.35 29.94 -6.46
N VAL A 174 2.32 30.83 -6.43
CA VAL A 174 3.74 30.47 -6.47
C VAL A 174 4.12 29.63 -5.26
N THR A 175 4.96 28.60 -5.43
CA THR A 175 5.28 27.63 -4.38
C THR A 175 6.79 27.58 -4.06
N PRO A 176 7.43 28.71 -3.69
CA PRO A 176 8.88 28.77 -3.51
C PRO A 176 9.41 27.94 -2.32
N GLY A 177 8.53 27.52 -1.39
CA GLY A 177 8.88 26.72 -0.21
C GLY A 177 9.08 25.23 -0.46
N LEU A 178 9.45 24.81 -1.66
CA LEU A 178 9.74 23.42 -1.99
C LEU A 178 11.18 23.07 -1.60
N ASN A 179 11.38 21.93 -0.97
CA ASN A 179 12.70 21.48 -0.56
C ASN A 179 13.69 21.37 -1.73
N ARG A 180 13.20 21.04 -2.93
CA ARG A 180 13.99 20.92 -4.16
C ARG A 180 13.68 22.00 -5.18
N GLY A 181 13.20 23.15 -4.75
CA GLY A 181 12.82 24.26 -5.61
C GLY A 181 13.98 24.82 -6.46
N TYR A 182 15.22 24.54 -6.10
CA TYR A 182 16.41 24.87 -6.91
C TYR A 182 16.60 23.92 -8.12
N ASN A 183 15.92 22.79 -8.19
CA ASN A 183 16.05 21.84 -9.28
C ASN A 183 15.28 22.33 -10.52
N LYS A 184 15.95 22.28 -11.67
CA LYS A 184 15.34 22.60 -12.96
C LYS A 184 14.16 21.66 -13.24
N GLY A 185 13.01 22.22 -13.61
CA GLY A 185 11.79 21.47 -13.97
C GLY A 185 10.85 21.17 -12.80
N MET A 186 11.18 21.59 -11.57
CA MET A 186 10.24 21.52 -10.43
C MET A 186 9.10 22.54 -10.56
N TYR A 187 9.37 23.67 -11.19
CA TYR A 187 8.41 24.73 -11.44
C TYR A 187 8.03 24.81 -12.92
N ASN A 188 6.82 25.28 -13.17
CA ASN A 188 6.42 25.82 -14.46
C ASN A 188 6.98 27.24 -14.64
N GLU A 189 6.61 27.91 -15.74
CA GLU A 189 7.07 29.28 -16.07
C GLU A 189 6.62 30.32 -15.04
N ASP A 190 5.51 30.08 -14.35
CA ASP A 190 4.96 30.95 -13.30
C ASP A 190 5.51 30.66 -11.89
N PHE A 191 6.58 29.88 -11.75
CA PHE A 191 7.12 29.45 -10.45
C PHE A 191 6.14 28.69 -9.56
N LYS A 192 5.20 27.97 -10.14
CA LYS A 192 4.28 27.06 -9.48
C LYS A 192 4.79 25.63 -9.60
N LEU A 193 4.55 24.82 -8.58
CA LEU A 193 4.86 23.39 -8.59
C LEU A 193 4.21 22.74 -9.82
N LYS A 194 4.99 21.99 -10.60
CA LYS A 194 4.54 21.35 -11.83
C LYS A 194 4.05 19.91 -11.64
N TYR A 195 4.68 19.16 -10.74
CA TYR A 195 4.39 17.75 -10.50
C TYR A 195 4.32 17.45 -9.00
N HIS A 196 3.59 16.42 -8.60
CA HIS A 196 3.60 15.94 -7.23
C HIS A 196 5.01 15.78 -6.68
N THR A 197 5.23 16.24 -5.46
CA THR A 197 6.51 16.09 -4.73
C THR A 197 6.31 15.68 -3.27
N ALA A 198 5.10 15.84 -2.73
CA ALA A 198 4.75 15.48 -1.37
C ALA A 198 3.39 14.77 -1.28
N ALA A 199 2.95 14.11 -2.37
CA ALA A 199 1.66 13.43 -2.41
C ALA A 199 1.47 12.46 -1.25
N CYS A 200 0.33 12.56 -0.55
CA CYS A 200 0.03 11.79 0.65
C CYS A 200 -1.47 11.62 0.88
N GLY A 201 -1.84 10.79 1.86
CA GLY A 201 -3.18 10.66 2.41
C GLY A 201 -4.31 10.43 1.41
N PRO A 202 -4.22 9.45 0.49
CA PRO A 202 -5.22 9.26 -0.54
C PRO A 202 -6.60 8.94 0.04
N LEU A 203 -7.65 9.29 -0.69
CA LEU A 203 -9.02 8.89 -0.38
C LEU A 203 -9.73 8.42 -1.65
N ILE A 204 -10.49 7.35 -1.56
CA ILE A 204 -11.58 7.06 -2.51
C ILE A 204 -12.86 7.57 -1.86
N TYR A 205 -13.51 8.54 -2.51
CA TYR A 205 -14.74 9.10 -1.99
C TYR A 205 -15.88 8.10 -2.15
N ARG A 206 -16.52 7.72 -1.05
CA ARG A 206 -17.63 6.77 -1.00
C ARG A 206 -18.79 7.30 -0.12
N GLY A 207 -18.84 8.63 0.04
CA GLY A 207 -19.95 9.33 0.70
C GLY A 207 -21.14 9.51 -0.21
N ASP A 208 -22.19 10.10 0.31
CA ASP A 208 -23.48 10.29 -0.37
C ASP A 208 -23.94 11.77 -0.38
N GLN A 209 -22.99 12.71 -0.22
CA GLN A 209 -23.26 14.14 -0.24
C GLN A 209 -22.76 14.85 -1.51
N PHE A 210 -22.08 14.15 -2.39
CA PHE A 210 -21.72 14.63 -3.73
C PHE A 210 -22.63 13.96 -4.76
N PRO A 211 -22.76 14.52 -5.97
CA PRO A 211 -23.50 13.88 -7.06
C PRO A 211 -23.04 12.44 -7.31
N GLU A 212 -23.93 11.59 -7.81
CA GLU A 212 -23.66 10.16 -8.04
C GLU A 212 -22.45 9.94 -8.96
N GLN A 213 -22.26 10.79 -9.98
CA GLN A 213 -21.10 10.71 -10.88
C GLN A 213 -19.75 10.95 -10.20
N ASP A 214 -19.76 11.55 -9.01
CA ASP A 214 -18.54 11.82 -8.22
C ASP A 214 -18.28 10.71 -7.18
N TYR A 215 -19.16 9.71 -7.09
CA TYR A 215 -18.92 8.54 -6.27
C TYR A 215 -17.75 7.73 -6.81
N GLY A 216 -16.80 7.39 -5.96
CA GLY A 216 -15.61 6.62 -6.36
C GLY A 216 -14.45 7.46 -6.90
N ILE A 217 -14.53 8.80 -6.92
CA ILE A 217 -13.37 9.63 -7.28
C ILE A 217 -12.22 9.40 -6.30
N GLY A 218 -11.00 9.41 -6.83
CA GLY A 218 -9.77 9.35 -6.04
C GLY A 218 -9.26 10.74 -5.69
N LEU A 219 -8.94 10.99 -4.42
CA LEU A 219 -8.34 12.25 -3.97
C LEU A 219 -6.89 12.03 -3.57
N MET A 220 -6.05 12.99 -3.91
CA MET A 220 -4.63 13.03 -3.55
C MET A 220 -4.31 14.39 -2.94
N GLN A 221 -3.80 14.40 -1.73
CA GLN A 221 -3.32 15.61 -1.08
C GLN A 221 -1.89 15.91 -1.54
N GLU A 222 -1.64 17.17 -1.92
CA GLU A 222 -0.31 17.69 -2.26
C GLU A 222 0.01 18.91 -1.40
N PRO A 223 0.50 18.68 -0.18
CA PRO A 223 0.73 19.77 0.77
C PRO A 223 1.82 20.75 0.31
N ALA A 224 2.77 20.34 -0.52
CA ALA A 224 3.79 21.27 -1.04
C ALA A 224 3.19 22.23 -2.09
N GLY A 225 2.17 21.81 -2.82
CA GLY A 225 1.41 22.61 -3.77
C GLY A 225 0.21 23.36 -3.14
N ASN A 226 -0.10 23.14 -1.86
CA ASN A 226 -1.26 23.68 -1.16
C ASN A 226 -2.60 23.30 -1.82
N LEU A 227 -2.77 22.03 -2.21
CA LEU A 227 -3.92 21.60 -3.01
C LEU A 227 -4.34 20.13 -2.73
N VAL A 228 -5.54 19.80 -3.18
CA VAL A 228 -6.08 18.45 -3.28
C VAL A 228 -6.51 18.20 -4.71
N LYS A 229 -5.87 17.22 -5.36
CA LYS A 229 -6.17 16.78 -6.72
C LYS A 229 -7.26 15.71 -6.70
N ALA A 230 -8.19 15.77 -7.66
CA ALA A 230 -9.21 14.75 -7.87
C ALA A 230 -8.97 13.97 -9.17
N ILE A 231 -9.14 12.66 -9.09
CA ILE A 231 -9.01 11.70 -10.19
C ILE A 231 -10.35 11.01 -10.39
N LYS A 232 -10.89 11.06 -11.60
CA LYS A 232 -12.03 10.26 -12.01
C LYS A 232 -11.57 8.84 -12.27
N LEU A 233 -12.18 7.88 -11.60
CA LEU A 233 -11.89 6.46 -11.76
C LEU A 233 -12.98 5.78 -12.59
N SER A 234 -12.56 4.86 -13.45
CA SER A 234 -13.44 3.97 -14.21
C SER A 234 -12.87 2.56 -14.17
N GLU A 235 -13.70 1.54 -14.43
CA GLU A 235 -13.27 0.15 -14.49
C GLU A 235 -13.70 -0.47 -15.82
N ILE A 236 -12.74 -1.05 -16.55
CA ILE A 236 -12.97 -1.75 -17.81
C ILE A 236 -12.35 -3.15 -17.69
N ASN A 237 -13.19 -4.19 -17.81
CA ASN A 237 -12.77 -5.59 -17.67
C ASN A 237 -11.95 -5.88 -16.40
N GLY A 238 -12.36 -5.30 -15.26
CA GLY A 238 -11.68 -5.47 -13.98
C GLY A 238 -10.43 -4.60 -13.78
N ILE A 239 -10.01 -3.84 -14.79
CA ILE A 239 -8.85 -2.95 -14.75
C ILE A 239 -9.31 -1.52 -14.46
N VAL A 240 -8.77 -0.92 -13.41
CA VAL A 240 -9.06 0.47 -13.04
C VAL A 240 -8.29 1.42 -13.95
N LYS A 241 -8.95 2.46 -14.41
CA LYS A 241 -8.35 3.60 -15.13
C LYS A 241 -8.58 4.87 -14.33
N GLY A 242 -7.69 5.84 -14.50
CA GLY A 242 -7.80 7.14 -13.84
C GLY A 242 -7.44 8.27 -14.79
N GLU A 243 -8.21 9.35 -14.72
CA GLU A 243 -7.96 10.60 -15.45
C GLU A 243 -8.18 11.78 -14.50
N ALA A 244 -7.58 12.94 -14.78
CA ALA A 244 -7.83 14.13 -13.98
C ALA A 244 -9.32 14.48 -14.05
N LEU A 245 -9.95 14.82 -12.90
CA LEU A 245 -11.36 15.20 -12.87
C LEU A 245 -11.59 16.58 -13.50
N PHE A 246 -10.61 17.47 -13.35
CA PHE A 246 -10.65 18.83 -13.90
C PHE A 246 -9.48 19.05 -14.86
N ASP A 247 -9.66 19.89 -15.86
CA ASP A 247 -8.60 20.32 -16.77
C ASP A 247 -7.89 21.56 -16.20
N GLN A 248 -6.60 21.43 -15.89
CA GLN A 248 -5.74 22.49 -15.35
C GLN A 248 -6.25 23.16 -14.07
N GLU A 249 -7.13 22.49 -13.34
CA GLU A 249 -7.67 22.92 -12.06
C GLU A 249 -7.61 21.79 -11.04
N GLU A 250 -7.79 22.13 -9.76
CA GLU A 250 -7.79 21.17 -8.67
C GLU A 250 -9.09 21.26 -7.84
N LEU A 251 -9.48 20.15 -7.20
CA LEU A 251 -10.69 20.11 -6.38
C LEU A 251 -10.66 21.15 -5.24
N LEU A 252 -9.49 21.34 -4.64
CA LEU A 252 -9.25 22.31 -3.58
C LEU A 252 -7.85 22.85 -3.73
N ALA A 253 -7.71 24.17 -3.70
CA ALA A 253 -6.41 24.84 -3.68
C ALA A 253 -6.49 26.09 -2.78
N SER A 254 -5.34 26.49 -2.19
CA SER A 254 -5.26 27.64 -1.30
C SER A 254 -4.13 28.58 -1.68
N THR A 255 -4.37 29.88 -1.48
CA THR A 255 -3.33 30.90 -1.55
C THR A 255 -2.53 31.02 -0.25
N ASP A 256 -2.98 30.40 0.85
CA ASP A 256 -2.26 30.35 2.13
C ASP A 256 -1.12 29.31 2.06
N GLU A 257 0.12 29.78 2.18
CA GLU A 257 1.31 28.93 2.13
C GLU A 257 1.36 27.86 3.24
N ARG A 258 0.69 28.11 4.36
CA ARG A 258 0.64 27.19 5.49
C ARG A 258 -0.48 26.15 5.38
N PHE A 259 -1.39 26.29 4.42
CA PHE A 259 -2.35 25.25 4.12
C PHE A 259 -1.62 24.00 3.61
N ARG A 260 -1.67 22.93 4.40
CA ARG A 260 -0.98 21.66 4.13
C ARG A 260 -1.95 20.51 4.27
N PRO A 261 -2.77 20.22 3.25
CA PRO A 261 -3.65 19.08 3.28
C PRO A 261 -2.80 17.80 3.28
N VAL A 262 -2.94 16.97 4.32
CA VAL A 262 -2.10 15.77 4.50
C VAL A 262 -2.89 14.48 4.48
N SER A 263 -4.21 14.55 4.68
CA SER A 263 -5.10 13.39 4.61
C SER A 263 -6.54 13.84 4.36
N ALA A 264 -7.35 12.94 3.85
CA ALA A 264 -8.80 13.10 3.76
C ALA A 264 -9.50 11.81 4.19
N ILE A 265 -10.73 11.94 4.71
CA ILE A 265 -11.54 10.82 5.13
C ILE A 265 -12.99 10.97 4.65
N ASN A 266 -13.65 9.86 4.34
CA ASN A 266 -15.10 9.82 4.21
C ASN A 266 -15.72 10.08 5.57
N SER A 267 -16.56 11.08 5.67
CA SER A 267 -17.19 11.46 6.93
C SER A 267 -18.50 10.70 7.15
N PRO A 268 -18.90 10.48 8.40
CA PRO A 268 -20.16 9.81 8.69
C PRO A 268 -21.39 10.55 8.16
N ASP A 269 -21.31 11.88 7.98
CA ASP A 269 -22.36 12.68 7.36
C ASP A 269 -22.35 12.66 5.82
N GLY A 270 -21.52 11.85 5.21
CA GLY A 270 -21.38 11.68 3.76
C GLY A 270 -20.51 12.72 3.06
N THR A 271 -20.00 13.71 3.80
CA THR A 271 -19.06 14.71 3.28
C THR A 271 -17.62 14.20 3.27
N ILE A 272 -16.68 15.03 2.83
CA ILE A 272 -15.24 14.76 2.92
C ILE A 272 -14.66 15.65 4.01
N THR A 273 -13.95 15.07 4.98
CA THR A 273 -13.13 15.84 5.92
C THR A 273 -11.69 15.84 5.44
N VAL A 274 -11.13 17.02 5.19
CA VAL A 274 -9.71 17.24 4.86
C VAL A 274 -8.96 17.66 6.11
N ILE A 275 -7.85 16.99 6.38
CA ILE A 275 -6.95 17.27 7.49
C ILE A 275 -5.85 18.19 6.98
N ASP A 276 -5.83 19.41 7.49
CA ASP A 276 -4.80 20.41 7.23
C ASP A 276 -3.80 20.43 8.39
N PHE A 277 -2.57 20.04 8.10
CA PHE A 277 -1.48 20.09 9.07
C PHE A 277 -1.17 21.54 9.49
N TYR A 278 -1.46 22.50 8.62
CA TYR A 278 -1.28 23.94 8.78
C TYR A 278 0.08 24.31 9.36
N HIS A 279 1.11 24.03 8.63
CA HIS A 279 2.49 24.26 9.05
C HIS A 279 3.35 24.79 7.90
N GLY A 280 4.23 25.75 8.17
CA GLY A 280 5.08 26.34 7.14
C GLY A 280 6.11 25.34 6.59
N ILE A 281 6.62 24.43 7.44
CA ILE A 281 7.65 23.44 7.12
C ILE A 281 7.05 22.06 7.14
N LEU A 282 7.21 21.31 6.04
CA LEU A 282 6.81 19.91 5.92
C LEU A 282 8.01 18.96 6.06
N GLN A 283 9.20 19.44 5.69
CA GLN A 283 10.38 18.63 5.54
C GLN A 283 10.99 18.23 6.88
N HIS A 284 11.36 16.98 7.04
CA HIS A 284 12.18 16.55 8.17
C HIS A 284 13.54 17.22 8.14
N ARG A 285 14.05 17.59 9.31
CA ARG A 285 15.27 18.38 9.47
C ARG A 285 16.49 17.84 8.70
N VAL A 286 16.67 16.52 8.67
CA VAL A 286 17.82 15.88 7.99
C VAL A 286 17.79 16.02 6.47
N PHE A 287 16.65 16.39 5.88
CA PHE A 287 16.48 16.60 4.45
C PHE A 287 16.37 18.08 4.06
N LEU A 288 16.51 19.01 5.02
CA LEU A 288 16.51 20.45 4.71
C LEU A 288 17.72 20.80 3.84
N THR A 289 17.41 21.39 2.68
CA THR A 289 18.45 21.98 1.80
C THR A 289 18.74 23.41 2.22
N SER A 290 19.93 23.93 1.86
CA SER A 290 20.25 25.35 2.08
C SER A 290 19.23 26.29 1.45
N TYR A 291 18.75 25.94 0.24
CA TYR A 291 17.68 26.66 -0.43
C TYR A 291 16.40 26.76 0.44
N LEU A 292 15.91 25.61 0.96
CA LEU A 292 14.69 25.63 1.77
C LEU A 292 14.92 26.34 3.12
N ALA A 293 16.11 26.22 3.73
CA ALA A 293 16.45 26.94 4.95
C ALA A 293 16.37 28.47 4.77
N GLU A 294 16.80 28.95 3.60
CA GLU A 294 16.71 30.36 3.23
C GLU A 294 15.25 30.83 3.03
N GLN A 295 14.45 29.99 2.36
CA GLN A 295 13.02 30.22 2.18
C GLN A 295 12.26 30.24 3.52
N ILE A 296 12.60 29.36 4.45
CA ILE A 296 12.03 29.30 5.80
C ILE A 296 12.32 30.61 6.56
N LYS A 297 13.57 31.05 6.56
CA LYS A 297 14.01 32.25 7.25
C LYS A 297 13.36 33.54 6.67
N SER A 298 13.39 33.69 5.35
CA SER A 298 12.90 34.90 4.67
C SER A 298 11.39 35.09 4.80
N ARG A 299 10.61 34.01 5.06
CA ARG A 299 9.15 34.04 5.14
C ARG A 299 8.60 33.64 6.51
N ASP A 300 9.48 33.51 7.52
CA ASP A 300 9.10 33.20 8.90
C ASP A 300 8.20 31.93 9.01
N LEU A 301 8.56 30.87 8.26
CA LEU A 301 7.75 29.66 8.19
C LEU A 301 7.80 28.80 9.46
N GLU A 302 8.70 29.08 10.41
CA GLU A 302 8.80 28.36 11.69
C GLU A 302 7.71 28.73 12.68
N ARG A 303 7.02 29.85 12.49
CA ARG A 303 5.93 30.30 13.37
C ARG A 303 4.64 29.53 13.12
N ASN A 304 3.70 29.64 14.08
CA ASN A 304 2.38 29.03 14.03
C ASN A 304 2.44 27.50 14.08
N LYS A 305 2.85 26.95 15.22
CA LYS A 305 2.86 25.51 15.53
C LYS A 305 1.58 25.11 16.27
N HIS A 306 1.20 23.83 16.16
CA HIS A 306 0.08 23.21 16.89
C HIS A 306 -1.33 23.80 16.58
N ILE A 307 -1.55 24.26 15.34
CA ILE A 307 -2.80 24.86 14.90
C ILE A 307 -3.41 24.16 13.68
N GLY A 308 -3.26 22.83 13.60
CA GLY A 308 -3.91 22.02 12.56
C GLY A 308 -5.42 22.28 12.48
N ARG A 309 -5.99 22.11 11.29
CA ARG A 309 -7.39 22.40 10.98
C ARG A 309 -8.08 21.18 10.36
N LEU A 310 -9.39 21.13 10.49
CA LEU A 310 -10.25 20.21 9.79
C LEU A 310 -11.20 20.99 8.90
N TYR A 311 -11.18 20.72 7.61
CA TYR A 311 -12.12 21.29 6.65
C TYR A 311 -13.15 20.25 6.24
N ARG A 312 -14.39 20.66 6.13
CA ARG A 312 -15.46 19.85 5.56
C ARG A 312 -15.72 20.30 4.13
N LEU A 313 -15.57 19.39 3.17
CA LEU A 313 -15.96 19.59 1.79
C LEU A 313 -17.34 18.96 1.59
N LYS A 314 -18.31 19.75 1.13
CA LYS A 314 -19.65 19.31 0.75
C LYS A 314 -20.03 19.91 -0.60
N HIS A 315 -20.87 19.24 -1.35
CA HIS A 315 -21.45 19.84 -2.55
C HIS A 315 -22.42 20.96 -2.15
N LYS A 316 -22.48 22.02 -2.95
CA LYS A 316 -23.30 23.23 -2.63
C LYS A 316 -24.79 22.94 -2.50
N SER A 317 -25.29 21.92 -3.19
CA SER A 317 -26.71 21.50 -3.13
C SER A 317 -27.02 20.55 -1.96
N SER A 318 -26.02 20.12 -1.19
CA SER A 318 -26.20 19.13 -0.13
C SER A 318 -26.42 19.77 1.23
N GLU A 319 -27.34 19.20 2.00
CA GLU A 319 -27.50 19.52 3.42
C GLU A 319 -26.70 18.52 4.26
N VAL A 320 -26.06 19.03 5.33
CA VAL A 320 -25.31 18.18 6.26
C VAL A 320 -26.30 17.31 7.04
N LYS A 321 -26.21 15.99 6.85
CA LYS A 321 -27.07 15.02 7.53
C LYS A 321 -26.69 14.86 9.01
N LYS A 322 -27.68 14.57 9.84
CA LYS A 322 -27.44 14.10 11.21
C LYS A 322 -26.75 12.74 11.17
N VAL A 323 -25.74 12.57 11.99
CA VAL A 323 -24.97 11.32 12.07
C VAL A 323 -25.61 10.37 13.08
N ASP A 324 -25.77 9.12 12.69
CA ASP A 324 -26.17 8.04 13.59
C ASP A 324 -24.95 7.49 14.35
N TYR A 325 -25.10 7.33 15.66
CA TYR A 325 -24.07 6.75 16.53
C TYR A 325 -24.11 5.23 16.49
N LEU A 326 -23.45 4.63 15.53
CA LEU A 326 -23.49 3.18 15.28
C LEU A 326 -22.97 2.34 16.46
N ASN A 327 -22.09 2.88 17.30
CA ASN A 327 -21.55 2.16 18.45
C ASN A 327 -22.61 1.70 19.44
N ASN A 328 -23.68 2.48 19.58
CA ASN A 328 -24.79 2.18 20.50
C ASN A 328 -25.81 1.18 19.95
N LEU A 329 -25.68 0.80 18.67
CA LEU A 329 -26.60 -0.13 18.03
C LEU A 329 -26.25 -1.57 18.37
N SER A 330 -27.28 -2.40 18.55
CA SER A 330 -27.13 -3.86 18.61
C SER A 330 -26.71 -4.43 17.25
N ALA A 331 -26.16 -5.65 17.23
CA ALA A 331 -25.75 -6.28 15.98
C ALA A 331 -26.90 -6.41 14.96
N PRO A 332 -28.15 -6.79 15.32
CA PRO A 332 -29.28 -6.77 14.38
C PRO A 332 -29.59 -5.38 13.80
N GLN A 333 -29.46 -4.33 14.58
CA GLN A 333 -29.67 -2.96 14.12
C GLN A 333 -28.56 -2.47 13.18
N LEU A 334 -27.36 -3.06 13.23
CA LEU A 334 -26.25 -2.73 12.34
C LEU A 334 -26.38 -3.38 10.96
N VAL A 335 -27.09 -4.50 10.82
CA VAL A 335 -27.22 -5.22 9.53
C VAL A 335 -27.72 -4.34 8.39
N PRO A 336 -28.77 -3.52 8.53
CA PRO A 336 -29.23 -2.63 7.46
C PRO A 336 -28.18 -1.62 6.99
N TYR A 337 -27.26 -1.20 7.87
CA TYR A 337 -26.19 -0.25 7.52
C TYR A 337 -25.16 -0.85 6.56
N LEU A 338 -25.10 -2.17 6.38
CA LEU A 338 -24.27 -2.80 5.33
C LEU A 338 -24.74 -2.44 3.91
N ALA A 339 -25.97 -1.94 3.76
CA ALA A 339 -26.56 -1.46 2.51
C ALA A 339 -26.67 0.08 2.46
N HIS A 340 -26.09 0.80 3.41
CA HIS A 340 -26.19 2.27 3.47
C HIS A 340 -25.51 2.92 2.27
N SER A 341 -26.05 4.04 1.74
CA SER A 341 -25.48 4.78 0.61
C SER A 341 -24.06 5.30 0.88
N ASN A 342 -23.79 5.77 2.10
CA ASN A 342 -22.46 6.21 2.53
C ASN A 342 -21.58 5.01 2.90
N GLY A 343 -20.44 4.84 2.20
CA GLY A 343 -19.45 3.77 2.43
C GLY A 343 -18.86 3.76 3.84
N TRP A 344 -18.78 4.91 4.51
CA TRP A 344 -18.34 4.98 5.90
C TRP A 344 -19.25 4.14 6.81
N HIS A 345 -20.56 4.26 6.65
CA HIS A 345 -21.52 3.47 7.43
C HIS A 345 -21.43 1.98 7.13
N ARG A 346 -21.24 1.60 5.85
CA ARG A 346 -21.07 0.19 5.46
C ARG A 346 -19.83 -0.43 6.11
N ASP A 347 -18.71 0.30 6.11
CA ASP A 347 -17.44 -0.15 6.70
C ASP A 347 -17.55 -0.27 8.22
N MET A 348 -18.11 0.74 8.88
CA MET A 348 -18.29 0.75 10.33
C MET A 348 -19.28 -0.33 10.79
N ALA A 349 -20.36 -0.56 10.06
CA ALA A 349 -21.31 -1.64 10.39
C ALA A 349 -20.64 -3.01 10.31
N GLN A 350 -19.91 -3.29 9.22
CA GLN A 350 -19.12 -4.53 9.11
C GLN A 350 -18.15 -4.67 10.29
N GLN A 351 -17.34 -3.64 10.55
CA GLN A 351 -16.34 -3.67 11.61
C GLN A 351 -16.98 -3.90 12.99
N LEU A 352 -18.05 -3.20 13.33
CA LEU A 352 -18.74 -3.32 14.61
C LEU A 352 -19.41 -4.69 14.78
N ILE A 353 -20.06 -5.24 13.74
CA ILE A 353 -20.64 -6.59 13.78
C ILE A 353 -19.53 -7.63 14.03
N VAL A 354 -18.43 -7.54 13.31
CA VAL A 354 -17.29 -8.45 13.47
C VAL A 354 -16.66 -8.30 14.85
N MET A 355 -16.49 -7.08 15.35
CA MET A 355 -15.94 -6.84 16.68
C MET A 355 -16.82 -7.38 17.81
N LYS A 356 -18.15 -7.27 17.67
CA LYS A 356 -19.12 -7.76 18.67
C LYS A 356 -19.24 -9.29 18.68
N GLN A 357 -18.78 -9.99 17.62
CA GLN A 357 -18.88 -11.46 17.45
C GLN A 357 -20.28 -12.02 17.74
N ASN A 358 -21.33 -11.24 17.48
CA ASN A 358 -22.71 -11.64 17.78
C ASN A 358 -23.30 -12.48 16.64
N LYS A 359 -23.45 -13.78 16.89
CA LYS A 359 -23.92 -14.76 15.90
C LYS A 359 -25.44 -14.71 15.63
N SER A 360 -26.22 -13.92 16.38
CA SER A 360 -27.67 -13.80 16.12
C SER A 360 -28.02 -13.21 14.75
N VAL A 361 -27.08 -12.52 14.11
CA VAL A 361 -27.27 -11.87 12.81
C VAL A 361 -26.95 -12.76 11.61
N ILE A 362 -26.45 -13.99 11.81
CA ILE A 362 -25.97 -14.86 10.74
C ILE A 362 -27.05 -15.09 9.67
N ASN A 363 -28.28 -15.39 10.05
CA ASN A 363 -29.35 -15.66 9.08
C ASN A 363 -29.70 -14.41 8.26
N ALA A 364 -29.78 -13.24 8.89
CA ALA A 364 -30.02 -11.98 8.19
C ALA A 364 -28.87 -11.65 7.20
N LEU A 365 -27.61 -11.87 7.61
CA LEU A 365 -26.46 -11.71 6.74
C LEU A 365 -26.43 -12.71 5.58
N LYS A 366 -26.79 -13.98 5.80
CA LYS A 366 -26.91 -14.99 4.73
C LYS A 366 -27.99 -14.59 3.73
N THR A 367 -29.16 -14.15 4.20
CA THR A 367 -30.22 -13.64 3.32
C THR A 367 -29.75 -12.44 2.51
N MET A 368 -29.10 -11.45 3.15
CA MET A 368 -28.56 -10.28 2.45
C MET A 368 -27.51 -10.68 1.39
N ALA A 369 -26.59 -11.58 1.71
CA ALA A 369 -25.56 -12.06 0.80
C ALA A 369 -26.12 -12.75 -0.45
N ILE A 370 -27.26 -13.44 -0.34
CA ILE A 370 -27.85 -14.22 -1.43
C ILE A 370 -28.81 -13.37 -2.27
N SER A 371 -29.65 -12.54 -1.65
CA SER A 371 -30.85 -12.00 -2.29
C SER A 371 -30.98 -10.47 -2.27
N HIS A 372 -30.05 -9.72 -1.65
CA HIS A 372 -30.17 -8.27 -1.62
C HIS A 372 -30.00 -7.67 -3.04
N SER A 373 -30.79 -6.63 -3.36
CA SER A 373 -30.76 -5.97 -4.67
C SER A 373 -29.46 -5.16 -4.90
N ASP A 374 -28.84 -4.63 -3.86
CA ASP A 374 -27.54 -3.94 -3.96
C ASP A 374 -26.40 -4.95 -3.85
N HIS A 375 -25.54 -5.00 -4.87
CA HIS A 375 -24.36 -5.87 -4.91
C HIS A 375 -23.33 -5.51 -3.84
N LEU A 376 -23.20 -4.24 -3.42
CA LEU A 376 -22.29 -3.81 -2.36
C LEU A 376 -22.75 -4.37 -1.00
N ALA A 377 -24.06 -4.35 -0.74
CA ALA A 377 -24.63 -4.98 0.46
C ALA A 377 -24.34 -6.48 0.50
N ARG A 378 -24.48 -7.18 -0.64
CA ARG A 378 -24.13 -8.61 -0.75
C ARG A 378 -22.65 -8.88 -0.44
N ILE A 379 -21.74 -8.10 -1.02
CA ILE A 379 -20.30 -8.20 -0.78
C ILE A 379 -20.00 -7.94 0.69
N LYS A 380 -20.56 -6.88 1.29
CA LYS A 380 -20.38 -6.55 2.70
C LYS A 380 -20.90 -7.65 3.63
N ALA A 381 -22.08 -8.22 3.35
CA ALA A 381 -22.63 -9.34 4.12
C ALA A 381 -21.73 -10.59 4.05
N LEU A 382 -21.21 -10.94 2.87
CA LEU A 382 -20.28 -12.07 2.68
C LEU A 382 -19.01 -11.91 3.52
N TRP A 383 -18.35 -10.74 3.46
CA TRP A 383 -17.13 -10.49 4.24
C TRP A 383 -17.40 -10.31 5.74
N THR A 384 -18.60 -9.87 6.12
CA THR A 384 -19.03 -9.87 7.54
C THR A 384 -19.17 -11.29 8.06
N LEU A 385 -19.76 -12.21 7.27
CA LEU A 385 -19.86 -13.64 7.63
C LEU A 385 -18.47 -14.30 7.74
N GLU A 386 -17.50 -13.90 6.91
CA GLU A 386 -16.10 -14.32 7.06
C GLU A 386 -15.53 -13.84 8.39
N GLY A 387 -15.72 -12.57 8.75
CA GLY A 387 -15.28 -12.02 10.02
C GLY A 387 -15.88 -12.69 11.26
N LEU A 388 -17.10 -13.25 11.11
CA LEU A 388 -17.77 -14.07 12.14
C LEU A 388 -17.39 -15.56 12.06
N ASN A 389 -16.52 -15.95 11.11
CA ASN A 389 -16.13 -17.34 10.85
C ASN A 389 -17.33 -18.29 10.60
N THR A 390 -18.30 -17.82 9.79
CA THR A 390 -19.58 -18.52 9.56
C THR A 390 -19.95 -18.64 8.08
N HIS A 391 -19.02 -18.32 7.17
CA HIS A 391 -19.20 -18.59 5.73
C HIS A 391 -18.87 -20.05 5.42
N ASP A 392 -19.60 -20.61 4.47
CA ASP A 392 -19.48 -22.00 4.05
C ASP A 392 -19.68 -22.14 2.53
N LEU A 393 -19.37 -23.30 1.97
CA LEU A 393 -19.46 -23.57 0.54
C LEU A 393 -20.89 -23.44 0.01
N ASP A 394 -21.91 -23.82 0.79
CA ASP A 394 -23.31 -23.73 0.37
C ASP A 394 -23.75 -22.27 0.20
N LEU A 395 -23.38 -21.41 1.16
CA LEU A 395 -23.57 -19.97 1.05
C LEU A 395 -22.89 -19.41 -0.22
N LEU A 396 -21.61 -19.77 -0.45
CA LEU A 396 -20.87 -19.25 -1.59
C LEU A 396 -21.48 -19.68 -2.93
N LYS A 397 -21.92 -20.94 -3.04
CA LYS A 397 -22.65 -21.45 -4.21
C LYS A 397 -23.95 -20.66 -4.45
N LYS A 398 -24.75 -20.41 -3.42
CA LYS A 398 -25.98 -19.64 -3.53
C LYS A 398 -25.72 -18.18 -3.89
N ALA A 399 -24.67 -17.57 -3.37
CA ALA A 399 -24.32 -16.18 -3.64
C ALA A 399 -23.87 -15.92 -5.08
N VAL A 400 -23.28 -16.89 -5.80
CA VAL A 400 -22.95 -16.75 -7.23
C VAL A 400 -24.15 -17.05 -8.15
N GLN A 401 -25.15 -17.78 -7.67
CA GLN A 401 -26.38 -18.06 -8.39
C GLN A 401 -27.32 -16.86 -8.21
N VAL A 402 -27.21 -15.86 -9.09
CA VAL A 402 -28.21 -14.78 -9.10
C VAL A 402 -29.52 -15.39 -9.50
N GLN A 403 -30.48 -15.50 -8.56
CA GLN A 403 -31.85 -15.81 -8.90
C GLN A 403 -32.37 -14.66 -9.79
N GLN A 404 -32.59 -14.94 -11.05
CA GLN A 404 -33.24 -14.02 -11.99
C GLN A 404 -34.71 -13.91 -11.61
N THR A 405 -35.04 -13.08 -10.65
CA THR A 405 -36.39 -12.58 -10.53
C THR A 405 -36.58 -11.41 -11.51
N PRO A 406 -37.77 -11.19 -12.08
CA PRO A 406 -38.01 -10.07 -12.99
C PRO A 406 -37.56 -8.70 -12.42
N GLU A 407 -37.64 -8.54 -11.10
CA GLU A 407 -37.26 -7.31 -10.39
C GLU A 407 -35.72 -7.17 -10.27
N LEU A 408 -34.96 -8.27 -10.15
CA LEU A 408 -33.52 -8.27 -10.07
C LEU A 408 -32.84 -8.20 -11.44
N THR A 409 -33.49 -8.67 -12.50
CA THR A 409 -32.92 -8.69 -13.88
C THR A 409 -32.69 -7.29 -14.43
N ASN A 410 -33.48 -6.31 -14.02
CA ASN A 410 -33.32 -4.90 -14.44
C ASN A 410 -32.29 -4.12 -13.65
N VAL A 411 -31.88 -4.60 -12.46
CA VAL A 411 -30.98 -3.90 -11.54
C VAL A 411 -29.54 -4.49 -11.58
N PHE A 412 -29.42 -5.80 -11.83
CA PHE A 412 -28.12 -6.50 -11.86
C PHE A 412 -27.54 -6.55 -13.27
N THR A 413 -26.60 -5.66 -13.55
CA THR A 413 -25.76 -5.80 -14.74
C THR A 413 -24.79 -6.96 -14.57
N GLN A 414 -24.31 -7.54 -15.67
CA GLN A 414 -23.27 -8.59 -15.64
C GLN A 414 -22.03 -8.14 -14.86
N ALA A 415 -21.70 -6.84 -14.91
CA ALA A 415 -20.60 -6.27 -14.15
C ALA A 415 -20.79 -6.41 -12.63
N PHE A 416 -21.99 -6.20 -12.10
CA PHE A 416 -22.27 -6.36 -10.67
C PHE A 416 -22.21 -7.82 -10.23
N ILE A 417 -22.70 -8.73 -11.06
CA ILE A 417 -22.58 -10.18 -10.86
C ILE A 417 -21.10 -10.57 -10.76
N ASN A 418 -20.26 -10.09 -11.68
CA ASN A 418 -18.82 -10.37 -11.70
C ASN A 418 -18.13 -9.87 -10.44
N LYS A 419 -18.52 -8.70 -9.91
CA LYS A 419 -17.97 -8.15 -8.67
C LYS A 419 -18.29 -9.01 -7.46
N VAL A 420 -19.53 -9.52 -7.35
CA VAL A 420 -19.91 -10.49 -6.31
C VAL A 420 -19.13 -11.79 -6.48
N LYS A 421 -19.05 -12.34 -7.70
CA LYS A 421 -18.27 -13.57 -7.99
C LYS A 421 -16.80 -13.43 -7.60
N ARG A 422 -16.16 -12.29 -7.89
CA ARG A 422 -14.75 -12.04 -7.46
C ARG A 422 -14.61 -12.15 -5.94
N SER A 423 -15.51 -11.56 -5.16
CA SER A 423 -15.49 -11.69 -3.69
C SER A 423 -15.73 -13.12 -3.23
N VAL A 424 -16.69 -13.81 -3.83
CA VAL A 424 -17.00 -15.23 -3.51
C VAL A 424 -15.81 -16.14 -3.77
N TYR A 425 -15.12 -15.99 -4.89
CA TYR A 425 -13.93 -16.79 -5.19
C TYR A 425 -12.81 -16.51 -4.21
N ARG A 426 -12.57 -15.25 -3.84
CA ARG A 426 -11.57 -14.90 -2.82
C ARG A 426 -11.94 -15.46 -1.43
N LEU A 427 -13.21 -15.45 -1.07
CA LEU A 427 -13.70 -16.04 0.18
C LEU A 427 -13.57 -17.57 0.19
N SER A 428 -13.71 -18.23 -0.95
CA SER A 428 -13.52 -19.67 -1.02
C SER A 428 -12.11 -20.12 -0.62
N GLU A 429 -11.11 -19.25 -0.75
CA GLU A 429 -9.74 -19.53 -0.30
C GLU A 429 -9.61 -19.79 1.21
N HIS A 430 -10.58 -19.31 1.99
CA HIS A 430 -10.61 -19.50 3.46
C HIS A 430 -11.33 -20.79 3.87
N LEU A 431 -11.89 -21.54 2.93
CA LEU A 431 -12.56 -22.82 3.21
C LEU A 431 -11.55 -23.97 3.29
N ILE A 432 -11.92 -25.02 4.01
CA ILE A 432 -11.17 -26.27 4.01
C ILE A 432 -11.34 -26.97 2.66
N THR A 433 -10.25 -27.41 2.06
CA THR A 433 -10.27 -28.15 0.78
C THR A 433 -11.09 -29.44 0.93
N SER A 434 -12.06 -29.61 0.04
CA SER A 434 -12.92 -30.80 -0.01
C SER A 434 -13.20 -31.19 -1.47
N PRO A 435 -13.63 -32.44 -1.73
CA PRO A 435 -14.05 -32.86 -3.08
C PRO A 435 -15.15 -31.99 -3.67
N GLN A 436 -16.11 -31.56 -2.84
CA GLN A 436 -17.21 -30.71 -3.26
C GLN A 436 -16.75 -29.30 -3.65
N LEU A 437 -15.80 -28.73 -2.91
CA LEU A 437 -15.19 -27.44 -3.24
C LEU A 437 -14.36 -27.54 -4.53
N THR A 438 -13.58 -28.60 -4.68
CA THR A 438 -12.80 -28.87 -5.91
C THR A 438 -13.72 -28.95 -7.13
N GLN A 439 -14.77 -29.77 -7.06
CA GLN A 439 -15.76 -29.91 -8.14
C GLN A 439 -16.44 -28.58 -8.49
N TRP A 440 -16.79 -27.79 -7.47
CA TRP A 440 -17.39 -26.47 -7.68
C TRP A 440 -16.43 -25.52 -8.40
N ILE A 441 -15.17 -25.41 -7.96
CA ILE A 441 -14.14 -24.59 -8.63
C ILE A 441 -13.94 -25.04 -10.09
N GLU A 442 -13.88 -26.35 -10.38
CA GLU A 442 -13.81 -26.88 -11.74
C GLU A 442 -15.06 -26.52 -12.58
N GLY A 443 -16.23 -26.48 -11.96
CA GLY A 443 -17.48 -26.07 -12.60
C GLY A 443 -17.48 -24.59 -12.97
N GLU A 444 -17.13 -23.71 -12.01
CA GLU A 444 -17.05 -22.26 -12.22
C GLU A 444 -15.98 -21.91 -13.30
N ALA A 445 -14.89 -22.67 -13.40
CA ALA A 445 -13.85 -22.43 -14.40
C ALA A 445 -14.33 -22.59 -15.85
N LYS A 446 -15.44 -23.33 -16.09
CA LYS A 446 -16.03 -23.51 -17.42
C LYS A 446 -16.83 -22.30 -17.89
N THR A 447 -17.31 -21.48 -16.96
CA THR A 447 -18.21 -20.34 -17.21
C THR A 447 -17.60 -18.98 -16.82
N ALA A 448 -16.37 -18.99 -16.33
CA ALA A 448 -15.64 -17.78 -15.97
C ALA A 448 -15.40 -16.90 -17.22
N ASN A 449 -15.43 -15.59 -17.01
CA ASN A 449 -15.03 -14.59 -18.00
C ASN A 449 -13.72 -13.88 -17.59
N ALA A 450 -13.18 -13.03 -18.43
CA ALA A 450 -11.91 -12.33 -18.20
C ALA A 450 -11.90 -11.54 -16.88
N GLU A 451 -13.05 -10.99 -16.45
CA GLU A 451 -13.17 -10.20 -15.23
C GLU A 451 -13.09 -11.03 -13.95
N THR A 452 -13.55 -12.29 -14.01
CA THR A 452 -13.61 -13.19 -12.84
C THR A 452 -12.49 -14.23 -12.80
N ALA A 453 -11.84 -14.48 -13.95
CA ALA A 453 -10.85 -15.55 -14.11
C ALA A 453 -9.70 -15.46 -13.09
N ASN A 454 -9.13 -14.27 -12.89
CA ASN A 454 -7.99 -14.09 -11.99
C ASN A 454 -8.33 -14.43 -10.53
N ALA A 455 -9.51 -14.03 -10.03
CA ALA A 455 -9.95 -14.37 -8.68
C ALA A 455 -10.18 -15.88 -8.53
N LEU A 456 -10.74 -16.53 -9.56
CA LEU A 456 -10.95 -17.97 -9.56
C LEU A 456 -9.63 -18.76 -9.67
N ILE A 457 -8.65 -18.26 -10.45
CA ILE A 457 -7.30 -18.83 -10.52
C ILE A 457 -6.63 -18.81 -9.13
N LEU A 458 -6.79 -17.71 -8.37
CA LEU A 458 -6.24 -17.61 -7.02
C LEU A 458 -6.88 -18.63 -6.07
N ALA A 459 -8.20 -18.79 -6.11
CA ALA A 459 -8.91 -19.80 -5.33
C ALA A 459 -8.48 -21.22 -5.72
N ALA A 460 -8.39 -21.50 -7.02
CA ALA A 460 -7.92 -22.79 -7.54
C ALA A 460 -6.48 -23.09 -7.08
N GLY A 461 -5.62 -22.07 -7.00
CA GLY A 461 -4.24 -22.20 -6.51
C GLY A 461 -4.19 -22.58 -5.03
N THR A 462 -4.98 -21.94 -4.19
CA THR A 462 -5.08 -22.23 -2.75
C THR A 462 -5.47 -23.68 -2.50
N HIS A 463 -6.40 -24.21 -3.27
CA HIS A 463 -6.91 -25.58 -3.13
C HIS A 463 -6.24 -26.61 -4.05
N LYS A 464 -5.19 -26.20 -4.79
CA LYS A 464 -4.45 -27.05 -5.76
C LYS A 464 -5.35 -27.68 -6.82
N VAL A 465 -6.39 -26.98 -7.25
CA VAL A 465 -7.31 -27.43 -8.32
C VAL A 465 -6.67 -27.15 -9.68
N PHE A 466 -5.63 -27.90 -10.01
CA PHE A 466 -4.76 -27.66 -11.17
C PHE A 466 -5.48 -27.72 -12.51
N LYS A 467 -6.52 -28.56 -12.62
CA LYS A 467 -7.35 -28.63 -13.85
C LYS A 467 -8.05 -27.29 -14.13
N ALA A 468 -8.58 -26.62 -13.08
CA ALA A 468 -9.22 -25.32 -13.23
C ALA A 468 -8.19 -24.26 -13.64
N ILE A 469 -6.99 -24.23 -13.02
CA ILE A 469 -5.91 -23.33 -13.41
C ILE A 469 -5.56 -23.54 -14.90
N THR A 470 -5.41 -24.81 -15.34
CA THR A 470 -5.09 -25.14 -16.74
C THR A 470 -6.17 -24.65 -17.70
N SER A 471 -7.45 -24.92 -17.40
CA SER A 471 -8.59 -24.47 -18.22
C SER A 471 -8.60 -22.94 -18.37
N LEU A 472 -8.52 -22.22 -17.27
CA LEU A 472 -8.51 -20.75 -17.25
C LEU A 472 -7.29 -20.17 -17.95
N THR A 473 -6.12 -20.77 -17.76
CA THR A 473 -4.87 -20.35 -18.40
C THR A 473 -4.90 -20.57 -19.93
N ASN A 474 -5.49 -21.67 -20.38
CA ASN A 474 -5.65 -21.93 -21.81
C ASN A 474 -6.61 -20.95 -22.49
N THR A 475 -7.63 -20.47 -21.75
CA THR A 475 -8.66 -19.53 -22.25
C THR A 475 -8.18 -18.08 -22.21
N PHE A 476 -7.56 -17.65 -21.09
CA PHE A 476 -7.25 -16.24 -20.82
C PHE A 476 -5.74 -15.91 -20.87
N GLY A 477 -4.89 -16.92 -21.11
CA GLY A 477 -3.42 -16.77 -21.13
C GLY A 477 -2.79 -16.88 -19.75
N VAL A 478 -1.45 -16.88 -19.74
CA VAL A 478 -0.65 -16.88 -18.50
C VAL A 478 -0.57 -15.47 -17.95
N THR A 479 -0.99 -15.29 -16.72
CA THR A 479 -0.93 -14.02 -15.99
C THR A 479 -0.07 -14.17 -14.74
N ASP A 480 0.27 -13.06 -14.10
CA ASP A 480 0.91 -13.07 -12.78
C ASP A 480 0.07 -13.83 -11.74
N PHE A 481 -1.27 -13.81 -11.87
CA PHE A 481 -2.16 -14.60 -11.01
C PHE A 481 -1.99 -16.11 -11.23
N THR A 482 -1.81 -16.53 -12.48
CA THR A 482 -1.48 -17.92 -12.82
C THR A 482 -0.18 -18.34 -12.13
N ILE A 483 0.87 -17.53 -12.27
CA ILE A 483 2.19 -17.79 -11.69
C ILE A 483 2.13 -17.83 -10.16
N ALA A 484 1.46 -16.86 -9.52
CA ALA A 484 1.24 -16.84 -8.07
C ALA A 484 0.47 -18.07 -7.57
N SER A 485 -0.52 -18.52 -8.31
CA SER A 485 -1.39 -19.65 -7.95
C SER A 485 -0.70 -21.01 -8.07
N ILE A 486 0.14 -21.17 -9.09
CA ILE A 486 1.01 -22.35 -9.23
C ILE A 486 2.09 -22.32 -8.13
N GLY A 487 2.74 -21.19 -7.92
CA GLY A 487 3.66 -20.89 -6.83
C GLY A 487 4.65 -22.01 -6.52
N GLN A 488 4.74 -22.36 -5.24
CA GLN A 488 5.63 -23.43 -4.75
C GLN A 488 5.22 -24.84 -5.22
N ASN A 489 4.01 -25.01 -5.75
CA ASN A 489 3.52 -26.30 -6.27
C ASN A 489 3.82 -26.51 -7.76
N HIS A 490 4.68 -25.68 -8.37
CA HIS A 490 4.91 -25.69 -9.83
C HIS A 490 5.37 -27.05 -10.37
N LYS A 491 6.19 -27.81 -9.62
CA LYS A 491 6.65 -29.15 -10.05
C LYS A 491 5.49 -30.13 -10.15
N SER A 492 4.62 -30.15 -9.13
CA SER A 492 3.42 -31.00 -9.15
C SER A 492 2.45 -30.56 -10.25
N PHE A 493 2.24 -29.24 -10.41
CA PHE A 493 1.41 -28.70 -11.46
C PHE A 493 1.90 -29.13 -12.86
N ILE A 494 3.19 -28.96 -13.14
CA ILE A 494 3.79 -29.37 -14.42
C ILE A 494 3.67 -30.88 -14.63
N ALA A 495 3.96 -31.71 -13.62
CA ALA A 495 3.86 -33.16 -13.72
C ALA A 495 2.44 -33.62 -14.12
N GLU A 496 1.40 -32.98 -13.58
CA GLU A 496 0.00 -33.36 -13.79
C GLU A 496 -0.64 -32.72 -15.02
N GLN A 497 -0.29 -31.47 -15.35
CA GLN A 497 -1.06 -30.64 -16.27
C GLN A 497 -0.31 -30.25 -17.55
N ASN A 498 1.01 -30.50 -17.65
CA ASN A 498 1.83 -30.00 -18.77
C ASN A 498 1.27 -30.40 -20.15
N LYS A 499 0.84 -31.64 -20.31
CA LYS A 499 0.26 -32.16 -21.57
C LYS A 499 -1.11 -31.54 -21.92
N ARG A 500 -1.77 -30.88 -21.00
CA ARG A 500 -3.09 -30.25 -21.16
C ARG A 500 -3.01 -28.74 -21.39
N LEU A 501 -1.86 -28.15 -21.12
CA LEU A 501 -1.59 -26.75 -21.44
C LEU A 501 -1.39 -26.58 -22.95
N ASN A 502 -1.87 -25.49 -23.50
CA ASN A 502 -1.49 -25.10 -24.85
C ASN A 502 0.01 -24.77 -24.91
N PRO A 503 0.67 -24.91 -26.08
CA PRO A 503 2.13 -24.75 -26.19
C PRO A 503 2.66 -23.39 -25.73
N THR A 504 1.91 -22.32 -25.96
CA THR A 504 2.28 -20.95 -25.54
C THR A 504 2.31 -20.84 -24.03
N SER A 505 1.24 -21.28 -23.35
CA SER A 505 1.13 -21.26 -21.88
C SER A 505 2.18 -22.13 -21.23
N GLN A 506 2.43 -23.32 -21.79
CA GLN A 506 3.47 -24.23 -21.32
C GLN A 506 4.86 -23.56 -21.34
N LYS A 507 5.23 -22.98 -22.49
CA LYS A 507 6.52 -22.28 -22.66
C LYS A 507 6.66 -21.10 -21.69
N SER A 508 5.61 -20.30 -21.52
CA SER A 508 5.61 -19.12 -20.64
C SER A 508 5.78 -19.50 -19.17
N ILE A 509 5.03 -20.50 -18.69
CA ILE A 509 5.13 -20.99 -17.31
C ILE A 509 6.53 -21.56 -17.06
N GLN A 510 7.03 -22.41 -17.96
CA GLN A 510 8.36 -23.02 -17.82
C GLN A 510 9.46 -21.97 -17.78
N ALA A 511 9.39 -20.94 -18.62
CA ALA A 511 10.37 -19.84 -18.65
C ALA A 511 10.43 -19.08 -17.33
N VAL A 512 9.29 -18.79 -16.71
CA VAL A 512 9.23 -18.10 -15.43
C VAL A 512 9.85 -18.94 -14.31
N PHE A 513 9.46 -20.21 -14.17
CA PHE A 513 9.96 -21.06 -13.10
C PHE A 513 11.43 -21.45 -13.28
N ASN A 514 11.90 -21.66 -14.52
CA ASN A 514 13.33 -21.83 -14.80
C ASN A 514 14.15 -20.60 -14.38
N ASN A 515 13.64 -19.40 -14.64
CA ASN A 515 14.29 -18.16 -14.22
C ASN A 515 14.36 -18.05 -12.69
N ILE A 516 13.29 -18.40 -11.98
CA ILE A 516 13.26 -18.40 -10.50
C ILE A 516 14.26 -19.46 -9.95
N GLU A 517 14.28 -20.68 -10.51
CA GLU A 517 15.20 -21.74 -10.08
C GLU A 517 16.67 -21.35 -10.33
N ASN A 518 16.97 -20.72 -11.47
CA ASN A 518 18.31 -20.21 -11.78
C ASN A 518 18.75 -19.13 -10.79
N GLN A 519 17.87 -18.21 -10.41
CA GLN A 519 18.15 -17.18 -9.39
C GLN A 519 18.45 -17.79 -8.01
N VAL A 520 17.75 -18.86 -7.63
CA VAL A 520 17.97 -19.58 -6.36
C VAL A 520 19.29 -20.36 -6.39
N THR A 521 19.65 -20.98 -7.52
CA THR A 521 20.88 -21.78 -7.65
C THR A 521 22.12 -20.89 -7.71
N GLU A 522 22.00 -19.70 -8.26
CA GLU A 522 23.08 -18.72 -8.36
C GLU A 522 23.44 -18.03 -7.04
N ASN A 523 22.55 -18.05 -6.04
CA ASN A 523 22.72 -17.40 -4.73
C ASN A 523 23.39 -18.29 -3.66
N LYS A 524 24.38 -19.12 -4.00
CA LYS A 524 25.24 -19.79 -2.99
C LYS A 524 26.26 -18.80 -2.43
N MET A 525 25.79 -17.86 -1.64
CA MET A 525 26.67 -16.95 -0.85
C MET A 525 27.34 -17.73 0.30
N ASN A 526 28.63 -17.39 0.59
CA ASN A 526 29.22 -17.89 1.83
C ASN A 526 28.52 -17.28 3.06
N LYS A 527 28.60 -17.93 4.21
CA LYS A 527 27.86 -17.53 5.42
C LYS A 527 28.14 -16.07 5.85
N LYS A 528 29.37 -15.59 5.66
CA LYS A 528 29.77 -14.22 6.05
C LYS A 528 29.14 -13.18 5.13
N LEU A 529 29.16 -13.43 3.83
CA LEU A 529 28.52 -12.55 2.84
C LEU A 529 26.99 -12.56 3.00
N LEU A 530 26.39 -13.72 3.28
CA LEU A 530 24.94 -13.83 3.51
C LEU A 530 24.49 -13.02 4.75
N ALA A 531 25.26 -13.06 5.84
CA ALA A 531 24.98 -12.26 7.04
C ALA A 531 25.05 -10.74 6.75
N SER A 532 26.09 -10.29 6.04
CA SER A 532 26.25 -8.89 5.60
C SER A 532 25.13 -8.49 4.64
N PHE A 533 24.79 -9.36 3.69
CA PHE A 533 23.70 -9.15 2.74
C PHE A 533 22.35 -8.95 3.44
N ASN A 534 22.00 -9.77 4.43
CA ASN A 534 20.73 -9.67 5.15
C ASN A 534 20.66 -8.37 5.97
N ARG A 535 21.72 -8.00 6.70
CA ARG A 535 21.77 -6.70 7.41
C ARG A 535 21.68 -5.53 6.43
N GLY A 536 22.43 -5.60 5.33
CA GLY A 536 22.41 -4.57 4.29
C GLY A 536 21.04 -4.39 3.64
N LYS A 537 20.29 -5.48 3.47
CA LYS A 537 18.91 -5.43 2.98
C LYS A 537 18.01 -4.67 3.95
N GLU A 538 18.05 -5.00 5.23
CA GLU A 538 17.26 -4.31 6.27
C GLU A 538 17.61 -2.81 6.33
N LEU A 539 18.87 -2.47 6.19
CA LEU A 539 19.34 -1.07 6.17
C LEU A 539 18.90 -0.34 4.88
N PHE A 540 18.99 -0.97 3.71
CA PHE A 540 18.58 -0.43 2.42
C PHE A 540 17.07 -0.14 2.38
N GLU A 541 16.26 -1.08 2.87
CA GLU A 541 14.80 -0.98 2.95
C GLU A 541 14.34 -0.05 4.10
N GLY A 542 15.12 0.09 5.15
CA GLY A 542 14.80 0.80 6.39
C GLY A 542 15.61 2.08 6.61
N LYS A 543 16.60 1.99 7.51
CA LYS A 543 17.33 3.12 8.10
C LYS A 543 18.00 4.05 7.08
N ALA A 544 18.60 3.49 6.01
CA ALA A 544 19.27 4.28 4.98
C ALA A 544 18.32 4.87 3.92
N GLY A 545 17.09 4.38 3.82
CA GLY A 545 16.06 4.93 2.94
C GLY A 545 16.30 4.78 1.43
N CYS A 546 17.28 3.99 1.00
CA CYS A 546 17.66 3.81 -0.40
C CYS A 546 16.52 3.27 -1.27
N PHE A 547 15.72 2.38 -0.68
CA PHE A 547 14.51 1.81 -1.28
C PHE A 547 13.53 2.88 -1.82
N GLY A 548 13.43 4.03 -1.14
CA GLY A 548 12.49 5.10 -1.51
C GLY A 548 12.72 5.67 -2.92
N CYS A 549 13.97 5.66 -3.39
CA CYS A 549 14.35 6.15 -4.71
C CYS A 549 14.60 5.01 -5.70
N HIS A 550 15.30 3.95 -5.26
CA HIS A 550 15.77 2.87 -6.14
C HIS A 550 14.80 1.68 -6.27
N GLY A 551 13.73 1.65 -5.48
CA GLY A 551 12.73 0.58 -5.49
C GLY A 551 13.22 -0.72 -4.83
N ALA A 552 12.29 -1.65 -4.58
CA ALA A 552 12.61 -2.97 -4.00
C ALA A 552 13.38 -3.86 -4.97
N ASP A 553 13.17 -3.66 -6.25
CA ASP A 553 13.79 -4.43 -7.35
C ASP A 553 15.08 -3.80 -7.87
N GLY A 554 15.48 -2.66 -7.29
CA GLY A 554 16.67 -1.93 -7.73
C GLY A 554 16.61 -1.37 -9.14
N GLU A 555 15.40 -1.30 -9.77
CA GLU A 555 15.24 -0.78 -11.13
C GLU A 555 15.10 0.74 -11.17
N GLY A 556 14.94 1.39 -10.02
CA GLY A 556 14.79 2.84 -9.94
C GLY A 556 13.52 3.36 -10.61
N SER A 557 13.66 4.42 -11.37
CA SER A 557 12.55 5.05 -12.10
C SER A 557 13.06 5.76 -13.37
N SER A 558 12.19 6.46 -14.08
CA SER A 558 12.62 7.31 -15.22
C SER A 558 13.61 8.41 -14.83
N MET A 559 13.67 8.78 -13.53
CA MET A 559 14.55 9.82 -12.99
C MET A 559 15.69 9.28 -12.11
N VAL A 560 15.56 8.07 -11.60
CA VAL A 560 16.54 7.43 -10.71
C VAL A 560 17.14 6.23 -11.41
N PRO A 561 18.46 6.18 -11.62
CA PRO A 561 19.09 5.10 -12.36
C PRO A 561 18.93 3.75 -11.63
N PRO A 562 18.87 2.63 -12.38
CA PRO A 562 18.82 1.30 -11.79
C PRO A 562 20.13 0.93 -11.10
N LEU A 563 20.01 0.23 -9.97
CA LEU A 563 21.13 -0.43 -9.28
C LEU A 563 21.30 -1.87 -9.81
N ASN A 564 20.21 -2.51 -10.23
CA ASN A 564 20.24 -3.84 -10.80
C ASN A 564 21.00 -3.84 -12.13
N LYS A 565 21.92 -4.80 -12.32
CA LYS A 565 22.82 -4.89 -13.51
C LYS A 565 23.60 -3.62 -13.82
N SER A 566 23.83 -2.76 -12.84
CA SER A 566 24.56 -1.51 -13.03
C SER A 566 26.06 -1.75 -12.89
N THR A 567 26.81 -1.33 -13.91
CA THR A 567 28.27 -1.33 -13.86
C THR A 567 28.82 -0.35 -12.82
N TRP A 568 28.05 0.68 -12.46
CA TRP A 568 28.36 1.61 -11.37
C TRP A 568 28.34 0.93 -10.00
N VAL A 569 27.59 -0.15 -9.86
CA VAL A 569 27.45 -0.94 -8.65
C VAL A 569 28.44 -2.11 -8.63
N THR A 570 28.56 -2.81 -9.76
CA THR A 570 29.21 -4.13 -9.81
C THR A 570 30.71 -4.06 -10.10
N GLN A 571 31.21 -3.00 -10.74
CA GLN A 571 32.64 -2.86 -11.11
C GLN A 571 33.51 -2.38 -9.93
N SER A 572 33.66 -1.07 -9.73
CA SER A 572 34.54 -0.54 -8.71
C SER A 572 33.85 -0.42 -7.33
N PRO A 573 34.30 -1.18 -6.33
CA PRO A 573 33.82 -1.02 -4.95
C PRO A 573 34.20 0.33 -4.34
N GLU A 574 35.35 0.90 -4.70
CA GLU A 574 35.82 2.22 -4.24
C GLU A 574 34.90 3.33 -4.74
N ARG A 575 34.53 3.28 -6.04
CA ARG A 575 33.62 4.24 -6.65
C ARG A 575 32.26 4.19 -6.00
N LEU A 576 31.69 2.99 -5.81
CA LEU A 576 30.40 2.83 -5.13
C LEU A 576 30.46 3.37 -3.70
N SER A 577 31.55 3.08 -2.97
CA SER A 577 31.75 3.57 -1.61
C SER A 577 31.84 5.11 -1.55
N ALA A 578 32.54 5.73 -2.49
CA ALA A 578 32.65 7.19 -2.59
C ALA A 578 31.26 7.83 -2.88
N ILE A 579 30.46 7.21 -3.75
CA ILE A 579 29.09 7.67 -4.05
C ILE A 579 28.20 7.52 -2.83
N LEU A 580 28.24 6.40 -2.12
CA LEU A 580 27.45 6.20 -0.89
C LEU A 580 27.82 7.20 0.21
N LEU A 581 29.11 7.53 0.33
CA LEU A 581 29.59 8.49 1.32
C LEU A 581 29.25 9.94 0.96
N ARG A 582 29.52 10.37 -0.27
CA ARG A 582 29.45 11.81 -0.64
C ARG A 582 28.28 12.16 -1.55
N GLY A 583 27.58 11.16 -2.11
CA GLY A 583 26.49 11.38 -3.04
C GLY A 583 26.94 11.53 -4.50
N LEU A 584 25.95 11.62 -5.39
CA LEU A 584 26.16 11.80 -6.82
C LEU A 584 25.15 12.81 -7.38
N TYR A 585 25.63 13.72 -8.23
CA TYR A 585 24.80 14.73 -8.89
C TYR A 585 25.08 14.81 -10.39
N GLY A 586 24.08 15.21 -11.16
CA GLY A 586 24.19 15.45 -12.60
C GLY A 586 23.95 14.21 -13.45
N PRO A 587 24.21 14.33 -14.78
CA PRO A 587 23.90 13.27 -15.73
C PRO A 587 24.78 12.02 -15.48
N VAL A 588 24.15 10.84 -15.51
CA VAL A 588 24.85 9.55 -15.40
C VAL A 588 24.29 8.56 -16.42
N THR A 589 25.18 7.88 -17.14
CA THR A 589 24.75 6.80 -18.05
C THR A 589 24.80 5.47 -17.33
N VAL A 590 23.65 4.79 -17.28
CA VAL A 590 23.53 3.45 -16.67
C VAL A 590 22.82 2.54 -17.67
N ARG A 591 23.39 1.39 -17.94
CA ARG A 591 22.83 0.38 -18.88
C ARG A 591 22.52 0.98 -20.27
N GLY A 592 23.36 1.90 -20.75
CA GLY A 592 23.20 2.59 -22.03
C GLY A 592 22.18 3.73 -22.06
N THR A 593 21.44 3.95 -20.96
CA THR A 593 20.48 5.03 -20.83
C THR A 593 21.09 6.20 -20.08
N LEU A 594 20.94 7.41 -20.61
CA LEU A 594 21.37 8.65 -19.97
C LEU A 594 20.28 9.16 -19.01
N TYR A 595 20.56 9.11 -17.72
CA TYR A 595 19.72 9.67 -16.66
C TYR A 595 20.13 11.10 -16.38
N LYS A 596 19.23 12.03 -16.60
CA LYS A 596 19.38 13.45 -16.25
C LYS A 596 18.49 13.74 -15.03
N SER A 597 18.81 13.07 -13.89
CA SER A 597 18.03 13.25 -12.68
C SER A 597 18.12 14.70 -12.20
N PRO A 598 17.01 15.36 -11.93
CA PRO A 598 17.01 16.64 -11.23
C PRO A 598 17.33 16.46 -9.73
N MET A 599 17.36 15.20 -9.27
CA MET A 599 17.60 14.85 -7.88
C MET A 599 19.07 14.53 -7.65
N THR A 600 19.62 15.06 -6.56
CA THR A 600 20.92 14.66 -6.04
C THR A 600 20.75 13.38 -5.23
N MET A 601 21.52 12.34 -5.51
CA MET A 601 21.68 11.23 -4.60
C MET A 601 22.43 11.74 -3.36
N PRO A 602 21.83 11.72 -2.15
CA PRO A 602 22.52 12.24 -0.96
C PRO A 602 23.67 11.32 -0.55
N GLY A 603 24.74 11.91 -0.01
CA GLY A 603 25.78 11.17 0.66
C GLY A 603 25.44 10.88 2.12
N LEU A 604 25.99 9.81 2.67
CA LEU A 604 25.74 9.37 4.05
C LEU A 604 26.95 9.63 4.97
N ALA A 605 27.99 10.33 4.51
CA ALA A 605 29.19 10.58 5.29
C ALA A 605 28.93 11.39 6.57
N GLU A 606 28.01 12.35 6.51
CA GLU A 606 27.67 13.23 7.63
C GLU A 606 26.50 12.69 8.48
N SER A 607 26.00 11.50 8.16
CA SER A 607 24.92 10.88 8.94
C SER A 607 25.47 10.30 10.24
N SER A 608 25.02 10.81 11.37
CA SER A 608 25.32 10.24 12.69
C SER A 608 24.59 8.91 12.94
N GLU A 609 23.65 8.56 12.08
CA GLU A 609 22.81 7.37 12.25
C GLU A 609 23.37 6.12 11.52
N ILE A 610 24.21 6.29 10.50
CA ILE A 610 24.77 5.19 9.68
C ILE A 610 26.27 5.06 9.94
N THR A 611 26.66 3.94 10.51
CA THR A 611 28.06 3.60 10.75
C THR A 611 28.77 3.10 9.48
N ASP A 612 30.11 3.06 9.49
CA ASP A 612 30.90 2.53 8.38
C ASP A 612 30.66 1.03 8.15
N ALA A 613 30.40 0.26 9.22
CA ALA A 613 30.01 -1.14 9.12
C ALA A 613 28.65 -1.30 8.44
N GLU A 614 27.68 -0.46 8.79
CA GLU A 614 26.36 -0.47 8.16
C GLU A 614 26.41 -0.03 6.69
N LEU A 615 27.26 0.94 6.34
CA LEU A 615 27.51 1.32 4.94
C LEU A 615 28.14 0.17 4.14
N ALA A 616 29.07 -0.57 4.73
CA ALA A 616 29.68 -1.75 4.12
C ALA A 616 28.62 -2.85 3.88
N ASP A 617 27.71 -3.07 4.83
CA ASP A 617 26.61 -4.02 4.68
C ASP A 617 25.63 -3.57 3.57
N ILE A 618 25.24 -2.29 3.50
CA ILE A 618 24.40 -1.72 2.43
C ILE A 618 25.07 -1.91 1.06
N ALA A 619 26.34 -1.56 0.96
CA ALA A 619 27.12 -1.69 -0.29
C ALA A 619 27.22 -3.16 -0.72
N SER A 620 27.47 -4.07 0.22
CA SER A 620 27.51 -5.52 -0.04
C SER A 620 26.17 -6.06 -0.48
N TYR A 621 25.06 -5.58 0.11
CA TYR A 621 23.71 -5.90 -0.35
C TYR A 621 23.48 -5.45 -1.79
N ILE A 622 23.68 -4.17 -2.09
CA ILE A 622 23.46 -3.61 -3.43
C ILE A 622 24.29 -4.36 -4.50
N ARG A 623 25.51 -4.75 -4.18
CA ARG A 623 26.42 -5.49 -5.07
C ARG A 623 26.03 -6.94 -5.30
N ASN A 624 25.15 -7.51 -4.48
CA ASN A 624 24.74 -8.91 -4.54
C ASN A 624 23.22 -9.11 -4.58
N ALA A 625 22.45 -8.03 -4.55
CA ALA A 625 21.01 -8.07 -4.68
C ALA A 625 20.57 -8.18 -6.15
N TRP A 626 19.36 -8.64 -6.35
CA TRP A 626 18.71 -8.80 -7.64
C TRP A 626 19.53 -9.72 -8.56
N GLN A 627 20.13 -9.18 -9.62
CA GLN A 627 20.96 -9.91 -10.56
C GLN A 627 22.45 -9.49 -10.48
N ASN A 628 22.80 -8.69 -9.46
CA ASN A 628 24.19 -8.30 -9.22
C ASN A 628 24.96 -9.43 -8.53
N LYS A 629 26.23 -9.62 -8.93
CA LYS A 629 27.13 -10.62 -8.36
C LYS A 629 28.52 -10.02 -8.29
N SER A 630 28.92 -9.57 -7.10
CA SER A 630 30.22 -8.91 -6.90
C SER A 630 30.75 -9.16 -5.49
N SER A 631 32.03 -8.87 -5.26
CA SER A 631 32.64 -8.96 -3.95
C SER A 631 31.93 -8.07 -2.91
N ALA A 632 31.91 -8.53 -1.64
CA ALA A 632 31.51 -7.71 -0.52
C ALA A 632 32.46 -6.50 -0.37
N ILE A 633 31.94 -5.43 0.25
CA ILE A 633 32.72 -4.27 0.66
C ILE A 633 32.97 -4.39 2.17
N SER A 634 34.22 -4.15 2.60
CA SER A 634 34.58 -4.19 4.01
C SER A 634 34.41 -2.83 4.68
N GLU A 635 34.20 -2.84 5.99
CA GLU A 635 34.19 -1.62 6.81
C GLU A 635 35.48 -0.81 6.66
N ASP A 636 36.63 -1.49 6.60
CA ASP A 636 37.93 -0.82 6.43
C ASP A 636 38.03 -0.07 5.10
N MET A 637 37.44 -0.60 4.03
CA MET A 637 37.33 0.10 2.74
C MET A 637 36.51 1.38 2.89
N ILE A 638 35.35 1.30 3.53
CA ILE A 638 34.52 2.49 3.77
C ILE A 638 35.25 3.54 4.56
N LYS A 639 35.98 3.16 5.64
CA LYS A 639 36.82 4.05 6.44
C LYS A 639 37.91 4.72 5.62
N ALA A 640 38.63 3.95 4.78
CA ALA A 640 39.66 4.46 3.92
C ALA A 640 39.13 5.49 2.91
N ILE A 641 38.00 5.18 2.26
CA ILE A 641 37.35 6.11 1.30
C ILE A 641 36.78 7.34 2.01
N ARG A 642 36.21 7.20 3.21
CA ARG A 642 35.76 8.34 4.03
C ARG A 642 36.91 9.31 4.29
N LYS A 643 38.08 8.79 4.69
CA LYS A 643 39.31 9.61 4.92
C LYS A 643 39.80 10.25 3.63
N ASN A 644 39.85 9.48 2.54
CA ASN A 644 40.34 10.01 1.24
C ASN A 644 39.40 11.07 0.65
N THR A 645 38.16 11.12 1.07
CA THR A 645 37.15 12.07 0.60
C THR A 645 36.74 13.07 1.69
N GLU A 646 37.52 13.24 2.76
CA GLU A 646 37.12 14.09 3.91
C GLU A 646 36.85 15.55 3.52
N ASN A 647 37.60 16.07 2.55
CA ASN A 647 37.45 17.43 2.03
C ASN A 647 36.37 17.57 0.94
N GLN A 648 35.64 16.48 0.61
CA GLN A 648 34.58 16.50 -0.37
C GLN A 648 33.23 16.75 0.33
N HIS A 649 32.81 18.02 0.44
CA HIS A 649 31.61 18.44 1.13
C HIS A 649 30.39 18.56 0.23
N THR A 650 30.56 18.41 -1.08
CA THR A 650 29.47 18.42 -2.07
C THR A 650 29.39 17.07 -2.78
N PRO A 651 28.19 16.68 -3.27
CA PRO A 651 28.08 15.46 -4.06
C PRO A 651 28.99 15.47 -5.29
N PHE A 652 29.52 14.32 -5.63
CA PHE A 652 30.31 14.15 -6.84
C PHE A 652 29.47 14.33 -8.10
N THR A 653 30.08 14.86 -9.15
CA THR A 653 29.64 14.62 -10.52
C THR A 653 30.44 13.46 -11.11
N VAL A 654 30.01 12.93 -12.27
CA VAL A 654 30.78 11.89 -12.97
C VAL A 654 32.22 12.32 -13.23
N ASP A 655 32.40 13.58 -13.59
CA ASP A 655 33.74 14.13 -13.91
C ASP A 655 34.57 14.32 -12.66
N THR A 656 34.05 14.92 -11.60
CA THR A 656 34.77 15.11 -10.34
C THR A 656 35.12 13.78 -9.67
N LEU A 657 34.26 12.76 -9.82
CA LEU A 657 34.50 11.41 -9.32
C LEU A 657 35.73 10.76 -10.03
N LYS A 658 35.82 10.93 -11.36
CA LYS A 658 36.97 10.46 -12.15
C LYS A 658 38.23 11.21 -11.82
N GLN A 659 38.17 12.55 -11.63
CA GLN A 659 39.32 13.40 -11.23
C GLN A 659 39.83 12.98 -9.85
N ALA A 660 38.95 12.60 -8.93
CA ALA A 660 39.31 12.06 -7.61
C ALA A 660 39.87 10.63 -7.65
N GLY A 661 40.05 10.03 -8.84
CA GLY A 661 40.60 8.69 -9.01
C GLY A 661 39.63 7.53 -8.94
N PHE A 662 38.32 7.78 -8.78
CA PHE A 662 37.28 6.75 -8.72
C PHE A 662 36.76 6.45 -10.13
N LYS A 663 37.43 5.59 -10.88
CA LYS A 663 37.11 5.22 -12.27
C LYS A 663 36.08 4.12 -12.39
#